data_946e0fd2d26d95931a4e01e44b517ea5
#
_entry.id   946e0fd2d26d95931a4e01e44b517ea5
#
_cell.length_a   1.000
_cell.length_b   1.000
_cell.length_c   1.000
_cell.angle_alpha   90.00
_cell.angle_beta   90.00
_cell.angle_gamma   90.00
#
_symmetry.space_group_name_H-M   'P 1'
#
loop_
_entity.id
_entity.type
_entity.pdbx_description
1 polymer ?
#
loop_
_entity_poly.entity_id
_entity_poly.type
_entity_poly.pdbx_seq_one_letter_code
_entity_poly.pdbx_strand_id
1 'polypeptide(L)'
;MILQKLCARFLAVFLFSVCAINLMAAEQFVSFHPCSDVWQLKYFTIGFSQNEHSCVQLAANNLLTDLEKVTSQKAVQSTEDVEILIGTVGVNKQIDQWVKTGVLGNLKGKTEKYIIKTIGNQLVIAGSDKRGTVYGIYELSKQLGVSPWYYWADVPVEKHTYIYIKKGEYTDGEPAVRYRGLFLNDEAPCLTTWVKNTFGTDYGGHQFYEKVFELILRLKGNYLWPAMWGWAFYADDPENLKTADKMGIMMGTSHHEPMARNHQEYARNRKEWGAWSYSVNKQNLDRFFREGIERMKNTDDIVTIGMRGDGDEAMGNGTDTKLLEDIINNQRRIIKEVTKRPAKETPQIWALYKEVQDYYDAGLRVPDDVTILLCDDNWGNVRRIPTAEERKRKGGWGLYYHVDYVGAPRNSKWINVTPIQNMWEQLQLAYNGGIQKLWILNVGDLKPMEYPIQLFMDMAWNPSKYGVDNLLDHTRDFCAECFGEENAVEAASILNLVCKYNGRITSEMLDANVYTCEEFEQVVNEYHALEARALRLFIELKPECQDAYRQLILFPVQAMGNVYEMYYAQAMNLKLASVGDPEANLWADRCRQAFKRDSLLCLYYNKVMSDGKWDGMMIQKHISYRTWNDNYRADVCPRLVTVAEPKNGPVFSSNNGYISIEAEHTYSRENASAAKWTIIPYMGRTLSGISLMPYTEKTDGAKLTYRFKADGVKTAKVHVITKSTLDFLDKGGLVYELSVDDQTPVCVNFNKDLNEKPENIYSIYYPTVASRVVEQIVELPIAANQDVHTLTIHPQDPGIVFEKIVIDLGGYKKQFLFGKESPKVYDLQ
;
A
#
# COMPACT_ATOMS: atom_id res chain seq x y z
N MET A 1 -57.61 7.95 5.60
CA MET A 1 -57.36 6.80 4.71
C MET A 1 -56.03 6.88 3.96
N ILE A 2 -55.58 8.03 3.50
CA ILE A 2 -54.27 8.20 2.82
C ILE A 2 -53.08 8.16 3.81
N LEU A 3 -53.22 8.80 4.97
CA LEU A 3 -52.17 8.79 6.01
C LEU A 3 -51.94 7.40 6.63
N GLN A 4 -52.97 6.58 6.80
CA GLN A 4 -52.79 5.19 7.32
C GLN A 4 -52.11 4.26 6.32
N LYS A 5 -52.26 4.48 4.99
CA LYS A 5 -51.57 3.72 3.96
C LYS A 5 -50.10 4.14 3.81
N LEU A 6 -49.74 5.42 4.09
CA LEU A 6 -48.34 5.86 4.14
C LEU A 6 -47.60 5.30 5.37
N CYS A 7 -48.23 5.33 6.55
CA CYS A 7 -47.64 4.77 7.78
C CYS A 7 -47.41 3.25 7.66
N ALA A 8 -48.35 2.52 7.05
CA ALA A 8 -48.18 1.07 6.83
C ALA A 8 -47.10 0.74 5.80
N ARG A 9 -46.88 1.58 4.77
CA ARG A 9 -45.75 1.41 3.83
C ARG A 9 -44.41 1.80 4.45
N PHE A 10 -44.36 2.83 5.28
CA PHE A 10 -43.13 3.17 6.02
C PHE A 10 -42.77 2.11 7.07
N LEU A 11 -43.76 1.53 7.76
CA LEU A 11 -43.51 0.46 8.74
C LEU A 11 -43.10 -0.84 8.03
N ALA A 12 -43.63 -1.16 6.86
CA ALA A 12 -43.22 -2.31 6.07
C ALA A 12 -41.81 -2.14 5.48
N VAL A 13 -41.45 -0.95 5.00
CA VAL A 13 -40.08 -0.65 4.53
C VAL A 13 -39.08 -0.66 5.69
N PHE A 14 -39.47 -0.16 6.88
CA PHE A 14 -38.61 -0.20 8.08
C PHE A 14 -38.43 -1.63 8.62
N LEU A 15 -39.47 -2.46 8.59
CA LEU A 15 -39.38 -3.89 8.95
C LEU A 15 -38.61 -4.73 7.92
N PHE A 16 -38.68 -4.39 6.61
CA PHE A 16 -37.84 -5.02 5.60
C PHE A 16 -36.38 -4.55 5.71
N SER A 17 -36.11 -3.29 6.08
CA SER A 17 -34.75 -2.78 6.30
C SER A 17 -34.10 -3.38 7.55
N VAL A 18 -34.87 -3.62 8.62
CA VAL A 18 -34.39 -4.24 9.86
C VAL A 18 -34.17 -5.75 9.69
N CYS A 19 -34.92 -6.43 8.81
CA CYS A 19 -34.67 -7.83 8.45
C CYS A 19 -33.53 -8.01 7.43
N ALA A 20 -33.15 -6.98 6.69
CA ALA A 20 -32.03 -7.03 5.72
C ALA A 20 -30.65 -6.70 6.33
N ILE A 21 -30.59 -6.26 7.58
CA ILE A 21 -29.33 -5.90 8.28
C ILE A 21 -28.73 -7.08 9.06
N ASN A 22 -29.40 -8.24 9.10
CA ASN A 22 -28.91 -9.45 9.76
C ASN A 22 -28.36 -10.51 8.80
N LEU A 23 -27.78 -10.12 7.67
CA LEU A 23 -27.10 -11.07 6.79
C LEU A 23 -25.65 -10.65 6.66
N MET A 24 -24.77 -11.56 7.15
CA MET A 24 -23.34 -11.70 6.82
C MET A 24 -22.29 -11.21 7.83
N ALA A 25 -22.49 -11.40 9.13
CA ALA A 25 -21.35 -11.82 9.92
C ALA A 25 -21.15 -13.32 9.68
N ALA A 26 -19.92 -13.79 9.43
CA ALA A 26 -19.65 -15.24 9.46
C ALA A 26 -20.25 -15.79 10.75
N GLU A 27 -21.09 -16.85 10.66
CA GLU A 27 -21.78 -17.33 11.85
C GLU A 27 -20.73 -17.75 12.88
N GLN A 28 -20.53 -16.91 13.90
CA GLN A 28 -19.56 -17.15 14.95
C GLN A 28 -20.09 -18.27 15.85
N PHE A 29 -19.44 -19.43 15.85
CA PHE A 29 -19.80 -20.57 16.65
C PHE A 29 -18.94 -20.76 17.90
N VAL A 30 -17.85 -20.00 18.04
CA VAL A 30 -17.02 -19.94 19.25
C VAL A 30 -17.38 -18.69 20.05
N SER A 31 -17.48 -18.82 21.37
CA SER A 31 -17.64 -17.71 22.31
C SER A 31 -16.72 -17.90 23.51
N PHE A 32 -16.20 -16.81 24.07
CA PHE A 32 -15.40 -16.82 25.30
C PHE A 32 -16.22 -16.48 26.54
N HIS A 33 -17.50 -16.18 26.35
CA HIS A 33 -18.46 -15.90 27.41
C HIS A 33 -19.66 -16.85 27.32
N PRO A 34 -20.23 -17.25 28.46
CA PRO A 34 -21.45 -18.08 28.45
C PRO A 34 -22.59 -17.30 27.79
N CYS A 35 -23.31 -17.96 26.89
CA CYS A 35 -24.51 -17.44 26.23
C CYS A 35 -25.53 -18.56 26.05
N SER A 36 -26.67 -18.32 25.39
CA SER A 36 -27.68 -19.33 25.14
C SER A 36 -27.17 -20.37 24.12
N ASP A 37 -27.63 -21.63 24.29
CA ASP A 37 -27.34 -22.75 23.38
C ASP A 37 -25.86 -23.04 23.13
N VAL A 38 -25.03 -22.88 24.16
CA VAL A 38 -23.62 -23.26 24.12
C VAL A 38 -23.32 -24.43 25.07
N TRP A 39 -22.21 -25.11 24.82
CA TRP A 39 -21.56 -25.99 25.76
C TRP A 39 -20.08 -25.60 25.89
N GLN A 40 -19.50 -25.88 27.05
CA GLN A 40 -18.12 -25.50 27.33
C GLN A 40 -17.18 -26.63 26.90
N LEU A 41 -16.14 -26.26 26.15
CA LEU A 41 -14.98 -27.10 25.88
C LEU A 41 -14.11 -27.15 27.15
N LYS A 42 -13.85 -28.34 27.72
CA LYS A 42 -13.25 -28.47 29.05
C LYS A 42 -11.89 -29.16 29.06
N TYR A 43 -11.76 -30.22 28.27
CA TYR A 43 -10.60 -31.12 28.32
C TYR A 43 -9.67 -30.98 27.14
N PHE A 44 -10.09 -30.23 26.11
CA PHE A 44 -9.34 -29.97 24.86
C PHE A 44 -8.82 -31.25 24.21
N THR A 45 -9.70 -32.29 24.19
CA THR A 45 -9.39 -33.59 23.62
C THR A 45 -9.78 -33.62 22.14
N ILE A 46 -8.82 -33.93 21.27
CA ILE A 46 -9.02 -34.04 19.82
C ILE A 46 -8.90 -35.51 19.40
N GLY A 47 -9.91 -36.01 18.69
CA GLY A 47 -9.91 -37.35 18.11
C GLY A 47 -9.88 -37.34 16.60
N PHE A 48 -8.97 -38.11 16.02
CA PHE A 48 -8.92 -38.37 14.57
C PHE A 48 -8.31 -39.73 14.30
N SER A 49 -8.64 -40.31 13.15
CA SER A 49 -8.12 -41.64 12.74
C SER A 49 -6.61 -41.56 12.46
N GLN A 50 -5.87 -42.59 12.86
CA GLN A 50 -4.47 -42.76 12.46
C GLN A 50 -4.31 -43.00 10.95
N ASN A 51 -5.39 -43.42 10.28
CA ASN A 51 -5.40 -43.58 8.82
C ASN A 51 -5.81 -42.29 8.09
N GLU A 52 -6.00 -41.17 8.81
CA GLU A 52 -6.33 -39.89 8.20
C GLU A 52 -5.21 -39.38 7.30
N HIS A 53 -5.54 -38.53 6.33
CA HIS A 53 -4.55 -37.94 5.46
C HIS A 53 -3.49 -37.16 6.27
N SER A 54 -2.23 -37.20 5.84
CA SER A 54 -1.12 -36.52 6.53
C SER A 54 -1.36 -35.02 6.78
N CYS A 55 -1.95 -34.32 5.81
CA CYS A 55 -2.28 -32.91 5.96
C CYS A 55 -3.34 -32.68 7.05
N VAL A 56 -4.31 -33.56 7.19
CA VAL A 56 -5.32 -33.49 8.25
C VAL A 56 -4.70 -33.74 9.62
N GLN A 57 -3.81 -34.75 9.72
CA GLN A 57 -3.08 -34.99 10.97
C GLN A 57 -2.22 -33.79 11.39
N LEU A 58 -1.53 -33.17 10.42
CA LEU A 58 -0.72 -31.98 10.67
C LEU A 58 -1.59 -30.78 11.12
N ALA A 59 -2.69 -30.52 10.44
CA ALA A 59 -3.62 -29.46 10.81
C ALA A 59 -4.25 -29.72 12.21
N ALA A 60 -4.57 -30.97 12.54
CA ALA A 60 -5.05 -31.36 13.87
C ALA A 60 -3.99 -31.11 14.96
N ASN A 61 -2.71 -31.39 14.67
CA ASN A 61 -1.60 -31.08 15.59
C ASN A 61 -1.40 -29.55 15.74
N ASN A 62 -1.59 -28.78 14.66
CA ASN A 62 -1.58 -27.33 14.75
C ASN A 62 -2.75 -26.83 15.63
N LEU A 63 -3.93 -27.45 15.54
CA LEU A 63 -5.06 -27.09 16.39
C LEU A 63 -4.79 -27.39 17.89
N LEU A 64 -4.08 -28.48 18.22
CA LEU A 64 -3.61 -28.72 19.60
C LEU A 64 -2.75 -27.56 20.09
N THR A 65 -1.77 -27.14 19.28
CA THR A 65 -0.90 -25.99 19.59
C THR A 65 -1.68 -24.68 19.69
N ASP A 66 -2.65 -24.48 18.81
CA ASP A 66 -3.48 -23.27 18.80
C ASP A 66 -4.38 -23.19 20.06
N LEU A 67 -4.97 -24.30 20.47
CA LEU A 67 -5.71 -24.40 21.74
C LEU A 67 -4.81 -24.10 22.95
N GLU A 68 -3.58 -24.62 22.97
CA GLU A 68 -2.61 -24.31 24.04
C GLU A 68 -2.21 -22.83 24.06
N LYS A 69 -2.04 -22.20 22.90
CA LYS A 69 -1.80 -20.74 22.82
C LYS A 69 -2.96 -19.94 23.39
N VAL A 70 -4.20 -20.31 23.04
CA VAL A 70 -5.41 -19.60 23.45
C VAL A 70 -5.72 -19.81 24.94
N THR A 71 -5.56 -21.03 25.45
CA THR A 71 -6.02 -21.39 26.82
C THR A 71 -4.91 -21.44 27.85
N SER A 72 -3.65 -21.52 27.45
CA SER A 72 -2.50 -21.88 28.31
C SER A 72 -2.66 -23.24 28.99
N GLN A 73 -3.55 -24.09 28.49
CA GLN A 73 -3.80 -25.45 28.98
C GLN A 73 -3.39 -26.45 27.92
N LYS A 74 -2.93 -27.62 28.37
CA LYS A 74 -2.50 -28.67 27.46
C LYS A 74 -3.69 -29.28 26.73
N ALA A 75 -3.62 -29.28 25.40
CA ALA A 75 -4.54 -29.99 24.52
C ALA A 75 -3.94 -31.34 24.13
N VAL A 76 -4.74 -32.39 23.99
CA VAL A 76 -4.22 -33.72 23.75
C VAL A 76 -5.02 -34.47 22.68
N GLN A 77 -4.33 -35.29 21.90
CA GLN A 77 -4.99 -36.28 21.05
C GLN A 77 -5.53 -37.41 21.95
N SER A 78 -6.78 -37.84 21.77
CA SER A 78 -7.42 -38.91 22.53
C SER A 78 -8.29 -39.76 21.61
N THR A 79 -8.50 -41.02 22.09
CA THR A 79 -9.49 -41.95 21.50
C THR A 79 -10.72 -42.14 22.42
N GLU A 80 -10.62 -41.61 23.64
CA GLU A 80 -11.68 -41.68 24.66
C GLU A 80 -12.06 -40.24 25.06
N ASP A 81 -13.32 -40.02 25.38
CA ASP A 81 -13.85 -38.73 25.80
C ASP A 81 -13.46 -37.57 24.87
N VAL A 82 -13.61 -37.79 23.56
CA VAL A 82 -13.24 -36.83 22.50
C VAL A 82 -14.23 -35.68 22.45
N GLU A 83 -13.78 -34.48 22.74
CA GLU A 83 -14.58 -33.23 22.60
C GLU A 83 -14.61 -32.71 21.18
N ILE A 84 -13.52 -32.83 20.41
CA ILE A 84 -13.43 -32.41 19.02
C ILE A 84 -13.08 -33.61 18.16
N LEU A 85 -14.03 -34.08 17.35
CA LEU A 85 -13.84 -35.18 16.42
C LEU A 85 -13.56 -34.64 15.01
N ILE A 86 -12.45 -35.04 14.42
CA ILE A 86 -12.04 -34.67 13.09
C ILE A 86 -12.07 -35.86 12.15
N GLY A 87 -12.61 -35.68 10.94
CA GLY A 87 -12.60 -36.78 9.97
C GLY A 87 -12.97 -36.34 8.53
N THR A 88 -12.45 -37.13 7.60
CA THR A 88 -12.66 -36.95 6.16
C THR A 88 -13.63 -38.04 5.65
N VAL A 89 -14.55 -37.66 4.77
CA VAL A 89 -15.45 -38.57 4.06
C VAL A 89 -14.62 -39.60 3.30
N GLY A 90 -14.96 -40.89 3.44
CA GLY A 90 -14.24 -42.01 2.82
C GLY A 90 -13.07 -42.53 3.66
N VAL A 91 -12.68 -41.83 4.73
CA VAL A 91 -11.61 -42.25 5.64
C VAL A 91 -12.15 -42.58 7.06
N ASN A 92 -13.01 -41.71 7.59
CA ASN A 92 -13.59 -41.90 8.93
C ASN A 92 -14.98 -42.54 8.81
N LYS A 93 -15.11 -43.78 9.28
CA LYS A 93 -16.38 -44.56 9.21
C LYS A 93 -17.56 -43.86 9.94
N GLN A 94 -17.30 -43.17 11.04
CA GLN A 94 -18.34 -42.47 11.78
C GLN A 94 -18.87 -41.27 10.99
N ILE A 95 -17.98 -40.52 10.35
CA ILE A 95 -18.36 -39.41 9.44
C ILE A 95 -19.17 -39.96 8.28
N ASP A 96 -18.72 -41.06 7.65
CA ASP A 96 -19.46 -41.69 6.54
C ASP A 96 -20.87 -42.11 6.93
N GLN A 97 -21.02 -42.67 8.13
CA GLN A 97 -22.33 -43.05 8.65
C GLN A 97 -23.22 -41.83 8.88
N TRP A 98 -22.68 -40.76 9.45
CA TRP A 98 -23.45 -39.52 9.69
C TRP A 98 -23.86 -38.80 8.41
N VAL A 99 -23.00 -38.80 7.40
CA VAL A 99 -23.35 -38.29 6.07
C VAL A 99 -24.44 -39.14 5.43
N LYS A 100 -24.33 -40.45 5.50
CA LYS A 100 -25.32 -41.40 4.96
C LYS A 100 -26.70 -41.26 5.62
N THR A 101 -26.74 -41.04 6.94
CA THR A 101 -27.98 -40.90 7.71
C THR A 101 -28.56 -39.49 7.75
N GLY A 102 -27.87 -38.51 7.15
CA GLY A 102 -28.29 -37.11 7.15
C GLY A 102 -28.03 -36.36 8.45
N VAL A 103 -27.30 -36.95 9.40
CA VAL A 103 -26.86 -36.25 10.64
C VAL A 103 -25.89 -35.14 10.31
N LEU A 104 -24.98 -35.38 9.37
CA LEU A 104 -24.15 -34.33 8.73
C LEU A 104 -24.78 -33.96 7.39
N GLY A 105 -24.67 -32.70 7.00
CA GLY A 105 -25.16 -32.19 5.70
C GLY A 105 -24.42 -32.82 4.51
N ASN A 106 -24.76 -32.37 3.30
CA ASN A 106 -24.23 -32.94 2.06
C ASN A 106 -22.74 -32.61 1.89
N LEU A 107 -21.86 -33.61 2.12
CA LEU A 107 -20.42 -33.56 1.85
C LEU A 107 -20.00 -34.46 0.68
N LYS A 108 -20.75 -35.50 0.37
CA LYS A 108 -20.35 -36.47 -0.65
C LYS A 108 -20.33 -35.87 -2.04
N GLY A 109 -19.20 -35.99 -2.71
CA GLY A 109 -19.01 -35.47 -4.08
C GLY A 109 -18.81 -33.95 -4.12
N LYS A 110 -18.67 -33.30 -2.97
CA LYS A 110 -18.31 -31.88 -2.86
C LYS A 110 -16.82 -31.69 -2.92
N THR A 111 -16.37 -30.50 -3.33
CA THR A 111 -14.95 -30.15 -3.41
C THR A 111 -14.60 -29.22 -2.27
N GLU A 112 -13.61 -29.62 -1.46
CA GLU A 112 -13.01 -28.81 -0.38
C GLU A 112 -14.05 -28.18 0.58
N LYS A 113 -15.23 -28.79 0.67
CA LYS A 113 -16.29 -28.38 1.59
C LYS A 113 -16.05 -29.00 2.96
N TYR A 114 -16.29 -28.21 4.00
CA TYR A 114 -16.33 -28.69 5.38
C TYR A 114 -17.68 -28.40 6.04
N ILE A 115 -17.99 -29.17 7.07
CA ILE A 115 -19.07 -28.92 8.03
C ILE A 115 -18.48 -29.01 9.42
N ILE A 116 -18.76 -28.01 10.25
CA ILE A 116 -18.50 -27.99 11.69
C ILE A 116 -19.84 -28.06 12.36
N LYS A 117 -20.10 -29.15 13.15
CA LYS A 117 -21.40 -29.40 13.76
C LYS A 117 -21.28 -29.89 15.17
N THR A 118 -22.15 -29.42 16.04
CA THR A 118 -22.32 -29.97 17.38
C THR A 118 -23.22 -31.18 17.35
N ILE A 119 -22.72 -32.33 17.79
CA ILE A 119 -23.49 -33.60 17.95
C ILE A 119 -23.39 -34.03 19.41
N GLY A 120 -24.46 -33.84 20.16
CA GLY A 120 -24.41 -34.01 21.64
C GLY A 120 -23.49 -32.96 22.27
N ASN A 121 -22.48 -33.38 23.01
CA ASN A 121 -21.42 -32.54 23.58
C ASN A 121 -20.08 -32.72 22.86
N GLN A 122 -20.13 -33.02 21.57
CA GLN A 122 -18.97 -33.18 20.73
C GLN A 122 -19.04 -32.19 19.55
N LEU A 123 -17.94 -31.52 19.28
CA LEU A 123 -17.76 -30.72 18.06
C LEU A 123 -17.20 -31.62 16.97
N VAL A 124 -17.90 -31.77 15.87
CA VAL A 124 -17.48 -32.57 14.72
C VAL A 124 -17.01 -31.68 13.60
N ILE A 125 -15.78 -31.87 13.15
CA ILE A 125 -15.22 -31.25 11.97
C ILE A 125 -15.12 -32.29 10.86
N ALA A 126 -15.96 -32.19 9.85
CA ALA A 126 -16.03 -33.15 8.75
C ALA A 126 -15.76 -32.46 7.41
N GLY A 127 -14.84 -33.01 6.62
CA GLY A 127 -14.54 -32.54 5.29
C GLY A 127 -14.99 -33.48 4.18
N SER A 128 -15.38 -32.95 3.02
CA SER A 128 -15.69 -33.71 1.82
C SER A 128 -14.46 -34.43 1.23
N ASP A 129 -13.29 -33.88 1.47
CA ASP A 129 -11.97 -34.38 1.10
C ASP A 129 -10.90 -33.88 2.10
N LYS A 130 -9.63 -34.24 1.84
CA LYS A 130 -8.52 -33.92 2.73
C LYS A 130 -8.40 -32.42 3.02
N ARG A 131 -8.57 -31.55 2.00
CA ARG A 131 -8.45 -30.10 2.14
C ARG A 131 -9.67 -29.48 2.81
N GLY A 132 -10.88 -29.96 2.49
CA GLY A 132 -12.07 -29.54 3.21
C GLY A 132 -11.94 -29.78 4.72
N THR A 133 -11.40 -30.93 5.14
CA THR A 133 -11.14 -31.22 6.56
C THR A 133 -10.12 -30.23 7.16
N VAL A 134 -9.01 -29.97 6.46
CA VAL A 134 -7.99 -28.98 6.87
C VAL A 134 -8.58 -27.60 7.06
N TYR A 135 -9.44 -27.15 6.12
CA TYR A 135 -10.06 -25.83 6.21
C TYR A 135 -11.06 -25.74 7.38
N GLY A 136 -11.80 -26.79 7.66
CA GLY A 136 -12.65 -26.86 8.85
C GLY A 136 -11.86 -26.77 10.16
N ILE A 137 -10.69 -27.37 10.21
CA ILE A 137 -9.78 -27.27 11.37
C ILE A 137 -9.28 -25.84 11.55
N TYR A 138 -8.76 -25.21 10.47
CA TYR A 138 -8.27 -23.85 10.54
C TYR A 138 -9.37 -22.78 10.68
N GLU A 139 -10.61 -23.09 10.28
CA GLU A 139 -11.76 -22.25 10.61
C GLU A 139 -12.00 -22.23 12.13
N LEU A 140 -11.92 -23.38 12.80
CA LEU A 140 -11.98 -23.41 14.25
C LEU A 140 -10.83 -22.63 14.88
N SER A 141 -9.59 -22.82 14.41
CA SER A 141 -8.43 -22.05 14.88
C SER A 141 -8.65 -20.54 14.75
N LYS A 142 -9.19 -20.08 13.60
CA LYS A 142 -9.50 -18.66 13.36
C LYS A 142 -10.54 -18.14 14.36
N GLN A 143 -11.62 -18.88 14.57
CA GLN A 143 -12.66 -18.49 15.54
C GLN A 143 -12.21 -18.57 17.01
N LEU A 144 -11.18 -19.34 17.29
CA LEU A 144 -10.48 -19.32 18.58
C LEU A 144 -9.58 -18.09 18.76
N GLY A 145 -9.44 -17.24 17.74
CA GLY A 145 -8.60 -16.04 17.78
C GLY A 145 -7.16 -16.26 17.30
N VAL A 146 -6.88 -17.38 16.61
CA VAL A 146 -5.56 -17.59 15.97
C VAL A 146 -5.65 -17.17 14.51
N SER A 147 -5.24 -15.94 14.25
CA SER A 147 -5.20 -15.36 12.90
C SER A 147 -4.32 -16.19 11.96
N PRO A 148 -4.65 -16.32 10.66
CA PRO A 148 -3.71 -16.78 9.64
C PRO A 148 -2.37 -16.04 9.65
N TRP A 149 -2.38 -14.79 10.08
CA TRP A 149 -1.23 -13.89 10.13
C TRP A 149 -0.42 -13.93 11.44
N TYR A 150 -0.74 -14.87 12.36
CA TYR A 150 -0.05 -14.96 13.65
C TYR A 150 1.46 -15.11 13.52
N TYR A 151 1.93 -15.81 12.47
CA TYR A 151 3.36 -15.97 12.20
C TYR A 151 3.92 -14.88 11.30
N TRP A 152 3.23 -14.57 10.17
CA TRP A 152 3.75 -13.70 9.13
C TRP A 152 3.57 -12.19 9.40
N ALA A 153 2.72 -11.82 10.34
CA ALA A 153 2.53 -10.43 10.75
C ALA A 153 2.50 -10.26 12.28
N ASP A 154 2.93 -11.27 13.03
CA ASP A 154 2.99 -11.26 14.50
C ASP A 154 1.66 -10.87 15.17
N VAL A 155 0.54 -11.23 14.54
CA VAL A 155 -0.79 -10.99 15.12
C VAL A 155 -0.89 -11.79 16.40
N PRO A 156 -1.15 -11.16 17.56
CA PRO A 156 -1.15 -11.84 18.85
C PRO A 156 -2.34 -12.78 18.97
N VAL A 157 -2.16 -13.82 19.79
CA VAL A 157 -3.25 -14.72 20.19
C VAL A 157 -3.70 -14.33 21.59
N GLU A 158 -4.93 -13.84 21.70
CA GLU A 158 -5.51 -13.47 23.00
C GLU A 158 -5.79 -14.72 23.83
N LYS A 159 -5.53 -14.66 25.15
CA LYS A 159 -5.72 -15.78 26.07
C LYS A 159 -7.10 -15.75 26.70
N HIS A 160 -7.77 -16.91 26.65
CA HIS A 160 -9.11 -17.09 27.20
C HIS A 160 -9.16 -18.29 28.15
N THR A 161 -9.74 -18.08 29.31
CA THR A 161 -9.88 -19.16 30.34
C THR A 161 -10.94 -20.17 29.93
N TYR A 162 -11.97 -19.74 29.23
CA TYR A 162 -13.12 -20.58 28.87
C TYR A 162 -13.43 -20.45 27.38
N ILE A 163 -13.75 -21.57 26.76
CA ILE A 163 -14.22 -21.66 25.39
C ILE A 163 -15.59 -22.29 25.36
N TYR A 164 -16.55 -21.66 24.73
CA TYR A 164 -17.91 -22.14 24.55
C TYR A 164 -18.20 -22.32 23.06
N ILE A 165 -18.86 -23.45 22.73
CA ILE A 165 -19.26 -23.75 21.35
C ILE A 165 -20.78 -23.62 21.26
N LYS A 166 -21.25 -22.77 20.32
CA LYS A 166 -22.68 -22.68 20.00
C LYS A 166 -23.13 -23.93 19.28
N LYS A 167 -24.32 -24.45 19.66
CA LYS A 167 -24.92 -25.60 18.97
C LYS A 167 -25.38 -25.18 17.58
N GLY A 168 -25.05 -25.99 16.58
CA GLY A 168 -25.46 -25.70 15.21
C GLY A 168 -24.64 -26.48 14.18
N GLU A 169 -24.85 -26.15 12.91
CA GLU A 169 -24.10 -26.64 11.77
C GLU A 169 -23.57 -25.43 10.99
N TYR A 170 -22.25 -25.39 10.76
CA TYR A 170 -21.55 -24.26 10.16
C TYR A 170 -20.75 -24.73 8.95
N THR A 171 -20.76 -23.97 7.87
CA THR A 171 -20.02 -24.25 6.65
C THR A 171 -19.89 -22.99 5.80
N ASP A 172 -18.76 -22.82 5.11
CA ASP A 172 -18.59 -21.77 4.09
C ASP A 172 -18.90 -22.26 2.65
N GLY A 173 -19.44 -23.47 2.52
CA GLY A 173 -19.75 -24.06 1.23
C GLY A 173 -18.51 -24.61 0.50
N GLU A 174 -18.60 -24.65 -0.82
CA GLU A 174 -17.50 -24.99 -1.73
C GLU A 174 -16.82 -23.71 -2.22
N PRO A 175 -15.49 -23.71 -2.49
CA PRO A 175 -14.83 -22.54 -3.05
C PRO A 175 -15.35 -22.20 -4.45
N ALA A 176 -15.50 -20.90 -4.73
CA ALA A 176 -15.92 -20.41 -6.04
C ALA A 176 -14.83 -20.61 -7.11
N VAL A 177 -13.57 -20.44 -6.73
CA VAL A 177 -12.41 -20.72 -7.59
C VAL A 177 -11.75 -22.01 -7.14
N ARG A 178 -11.58 -22.99 -8.04
CA ARG A 178 -11.13 -24.33 -7.67
C ARG A 178 -9.69 -24.37 -7.16
N TYR A 179 -8.76 -23.68 -7.83
CA TYR A 179 -7.34 -23.61 -7.46
C TYR A 179 -7.02 -22.17 -7.09
N ARG A 180 -6.48 -21.98 -5.89
CA ARG A 180 -6.26 -20.66 -5.27
C ARG A 180 -4.90 -20.65 -4.63
N GLY A 181 -4.05 -19.71 -5.02
CA GLY A 181 -2.71 -19.73 -4.48
C GLY A 181 -1.87 -18.51 -4.75
N LEU A 182 -0.62 -18.61 -4.36
CA LEU A 182 0.37 -17.56 -4.42
C LEU A 182 1.51 -17.93 -5.36
N PHE A 183 2.16 -16.92 -5.89
CA PHE A 183 3.43 -17.03 -6.57
C PHE A 183 4.48 -16.21 -5.81
N LEU A 184 5.47 -16.91 -5.26
CA LEU A 184 6.64 -16.29 -4.65
C LEU A 184 7.63 -15.94 -5.73
N ASN A 185 7.46 -14.79 -6.35
CA ASN A 185 8.37 -14.31 -7.38
C ASN A 185 9.53 -13.54 -6.74
N ASP A 186 10.23 -14.17 -5.80
CA ASP A 186 11.38 -13.57 -5.11
C ASP A 186 12.51 -13.21 -6.09
N GLU A 187 12.66 -11.93 -6.30
CA GLU A 187 13.72 -11.34 -7.13
C GLU A 187 14.94 -10.90 -6.29
N ALA A 188 15.01 -11.30 -5.03
CA ALA A 188 15.96 -10.79 -4.04
C ALA A 188 15.95 -9.23 -3.95
N PRO A 189 16.37 -8.61 -2.85
CA PRO A 189 17.17 -9.20 -1.76
C PRO A 189 16.37 -9.60 -0.51
N CYS A 190 15.08 -9.26 -0.39
CA CYS A 190 14.37 -9.25 0.89
C CYS A 190 14.11 -10.66 1.44
N LEU A 191 13.23 -11.43 0.83
CA LEU A 191 12.88 -12.77 1.29
C LEU A 191 14.10 -13.68 1.37
N THR A 192 14.98 -13.64 0.36
CA THR A 192 16.24 -14.39 0.33
C THR A 192 17.12 -14.12 1.55
N THR A 193 17.30 -12.83 1.90
CA THR A 193 18.12 -12.44 3.06
C THR A 193 17.47 -12.88 4.35
N TRP A 194 16.15 -12.66 4.49
CA TRP A 194 15.43 -13.06 5.68
C TRP A 194 15.45 -14.59 5.89
N VAL A 195 15.25 -15.38 4.81
CA VAL A 195 15.33 -16.85 4.87
C VAL A 195 16.72 -17.28 5.34
N LYS A 196 17.77 -16.69 4.80
CA LYS A 196 19.15 -16.96 5.22
C LYS A 196 19.38 -16.65 6.70
N ASN A 197 18.92 -15.50 7.15
CA ASN A 197 19.09 -15.08 8.55
C ASN A 197 18.26 -15.95 9.52
N THR A 198 17.07 -16.40 9.10
CA THR A 198 16.14 -17.14 9.96
C THR A 198 16.40 -18.66 9.96
N PHE A 199 16.69 -19.25 8.80
CA PHE A 199 16.82 -20.70 8.63
C PHE A 199 18.26 -21.15 8.38
N GLY A 200 19.21 -20.23 8.20
CA GLY A 200 20.64 -20.54 7.98
C GLY A 200 20.95 -21.12 6.60
N THR A 201 20.05 -20.98 5.63
CA THR A 201 20.21 -21.46 4.25
C THR A 201 20.32 -20.29 3.28
N ASP A 202 21.01 -20.50 2.14
CA ASP A 202 21.11 -19.47 1.09
C ASP A 202 19.86 -19.40 0.20
N TYR A 203 18.91 -20.32 0.36
CA TYR A 203 17.66 -20.44 -0.38
C TYR A 203 16.57 -21.10 0.47
N GLY A 204 15.34 -21.11 -0.02
CA GLY A 204 14.18 -21.66 0.67
C GLY A 204 14.16 -23.18 0.71
N GLY A 205 14.46 -23.76 1.86
CA GLY A 205 14.27 -25.16 2.15
C GLY A 205 12.86 -25.48 2.67
N HIS A 206 12.59 -26.79 2.91
CA HIS A 206 11.28 -27.24 3.36
C HIS A 206 10.79 -26.57 4.66
N GLN A 207 11.69 -26.23 5.59
CA GLN A 207 11.34 -25.53 6.83
C GLN A 207 10.74 -24.15 6.59
N PHE A 208 11.25 -23.41 5.61
CA PHE A 208 10.69 -22.15 5.15
C PHE A 208 9.33 -22.38 4.48
N TYR A 209 9.27 -23.34 3.53
CA TYR A 209 8.04 -23.61 2.81
C TYR A 209 6.91 -24.15 3.71
N GLU A 210 7.22 -24.86 4.79
CA GLU A 210 6.22 -25.25 5.79
C GLU A 210 5.44 -24.03 6.31
N LYS A 211 6.13 -22.90 6.56
CA LYS A 211 5.47 -21.66 7.03
C LYS A 211 4.62 -21.02 5.94
N VAL A 212 5.06 -21.09 4.70
CA VAL A 212 4.29 -20.61 3.54
C VAL A 212 3.05 -21.49 3.30
N PHE A 213 3.22 -22.79 3.32
CA PHE A 213 2.13 -23.75 3.13
C PHE A 213 1.07 -23.64 4.23
N GLU A 214 1.47 -23.49 5.48
CA GLU A 214 0.55 -23.27 6.60
C GLU A 214 -0.26 -21.98 6.38
N LEU A 215 0.36 -20.88 5.98
CA LEU A 215 -0.36 -19.63 5.67
C LEU A 215 -1.39 -19.84 4.56
N ILE A 216 -1.00 -20.46 3.46
CA ILE A 216 -1.90 -20.75 2.34
C ILE A 216 -3.10 -21.55 2.80
N LEU A 217 -2.90 -22.61 3.59
CA LEU A 217 -3.98 -23.46 4.09
C LEU A 217 -4.89 -22.73 5.09
N ARG A 218 -4.34 -21.91 5.97
CA ARG A 218 -5.12 -21.06 6.89
C ARG A 218 -5.96 -20.02 6.16
N LEU A 219 -5.50 -19.57 4.98
CA LEU A 219 -6.23 -18.71 4.04
C LEU A 219 -7.15 -19.48 3.09
N LYS A 220 -7.38 -20.79 3.33
CA LYS A 220 -8.18 -21.68 2.48
C LYS A 220 -7.68 -21.76 1.04
N GLY A 221 -6.39 -21.56 0.83
CA GLY A 221 -5.70 -21.79 -0.44
C GLY A 221 -5.23 -23.22 -0.58
N ASN A 222 -4.79 -23.60 -1.79
CA ASN A 222 -4.39 -24.97 -2.10
C ASN A 222 -3.23 -25.06 -3.10
N TYR A 223 -2.68 -23.92 -3.58
CA TYR A 223 -1.77 -23.91 -4.72
C TYR A 223 -0.58 -22.95 -4.49
N LEU A 224 0.61 -23.33 -4.97
CA LEU A 224 1.80 -22.48 -4.92
C LEU A 224 2.64 -22.60 -6.19
N TRP A 225 3.10 -21.48 -6.74
CA TRP A 225 4.31 -21.38 -7.55
C TRP A 225 5.46 -20.91 -6.64
N PRO A 226 6.54 -21.69 -6.52
CA PRO A 226 7.64 -21.36 -5.64
C PRO A 226 8.53 -20.25 -6.23
N ALA A 227 9.40 -19.69 -5.40
CA ALA A 227 10.43 -18.74 -5.81
C ALA A 227 11.29 -19.31 -6.96
N MET A 228 11.60 -18.46 -7.94
CA MET A 228 12.23 -18.93 -9.20
C MET A 228 13.55 -18.25 -9.54
N TRP A 229 13.75 -17.00 -9.21
CA TRP A 229 14.97 -16.27 -9.54
C TRP A 229 16.10 -16.61 -8.57
N GLY A 230 17.10 -17.34 -9.07
CA GLY A 230 18.18 -17.87 -8.25
C GLY A 230 17.83 -19.15 -7.47
N TRP A 231 16.57 -19.59 -7.46
CA TRP A 231 16.04 -20.71 -6.70
C TRP A 231 15.60 -21.87 -7.62
N ALA A 232 15.66 -23.08 -7.08
CA ALA A 232 15.18 -24.28 -7.76
C ALA A 232 14.48 -25.20 -6.74
N PHE A 233 13.21 -24.92 -6.45
CA PHE A 233 12.41 -25.58 -5.41
C PHE A 233 12.62 -27.10 -5.33
N TYR A 234 12.59 -27.76 -6.48
CA TYR A 234 12.72 -29.21 -6.54
C TYR A 234 14.14 -29.74 -6.41
N ALA A 235 15.15 -28.93 -6.75
CA ALA A 235 16.54 -29.35 -6.77
C ALA A 235 17.32 -28.87 -5.54
N ASP A 236 16.95 -27.72 -4.98
CA ASP A 236 17.68 -27.13 -3.86
C ASP A 236 17.42 -27.87 -2.55
N ASP A 237 16.19 -28.38 -2.36
CA ASP A 237 15.86 -29.23 -1.24
C ASP A 237 14.84 -30.32 -1.66
N PRO A 238 15.25 -31.59 -1.74
CA PRO A 238 14.36 -32.70 -2.09
C PRO A 238 13.18 -32.91 -1.14
N GLU A 239 13.23 -32.38 0.07
CA GLU A 239 12.12 -32.46 1.04
C GLU A 239 11.00 -31.44 0.72
N ASN A 240 11.26 -30.43 -0.10
CA ASN A 240 10.26 -29.41 -0.46
C ASN A 240 8.99 -30.04 -1.06
N LEU A 241 9.13 -30.87 -2.09
CA LEU A 241 8.00 -31.55 -2.73
C LEU A 241 7.27 -32.50 -1.78
N LYS A 242 8.01 -33.26 -0.97
CA LYS A 242 7.43 -34.18 0.00
C LYS A 242 6.63 -33.41 1.08
N THR A 243 7.16 -32.28 1.52
CA THR A 243 6.51 -31.41 2.48
C THR A 243 5.21 -30.81 1.91
N ALA A 244 5.25 -30.34 0.65
CA ALA A 244 4.06 -29.84 -0.05
C ALA A 244 2.95 -30.91 -0.12
N ASP A 245 3.29 -32.12 -0.59
CA ASP A 245 2.33 -33.23 -0.69
C ASP A 245 1.81 -33.66 0.70
N LYS A 246 2.71 -33.77 1.68
CA LYS A 246 2.36 -34.09 3.07
C LYS A 246 1.40 -33.08 3.69
N MET A 247 1.56 -31.80 3.38
CA MET A 247 0.69 -30.73 3.84
C MET A 247 -0.56 -30.54 2.97
N GLY A 248 -0.65 -31.20 1.82
CA GLY A 248 -1.79 -31.15 0.91
C GLY A 248 -1.81 -29.93 -0.02
N ILE A 249 -0.66 -29.26 -0.20
CA ILE A 249 -0.50 -28.19 -1.18
C ILE A 249 -0.19 -28.78 -2.55
N MET A 250 -0.86 -28.27 -3.56
CA MET A 250 -0.56 -28.54 -4.96
C MET A 250 0.52 -27.59 -5.43
N MET A 251 1.58 -28.14 -6.03
CA MET A 251 2.63 -27.33 -6.60
C MET A 251 2.41 -27.11 -8.10
N GLY A 252 2.87 -25.98 -8.57
CA GLY A 252 3.06 -25.70 -9.97
C GLY A 252 4.40 -25.00 -10.18
N THR A 253 4.66 -24.63 -11.41
CA THR A 253 5.82 -23.82 -11.77
C THR A 253 5.35 -22.65 -12.62
N SER A 254 6.12 -21.55 -12.63
CA SER A 254 5.71 -20.32 -13.30
C SER A 254 5.49 -20.49 -14.80
N HIS A 255 4.99 -19.45 -15.43
CA HIS A 255 4.62 -19.41 -16.85
C HIS A 255 5.77 -19.72 -17.82
N HIS A 256 7.03 -19.57 -17.42
CA HIS A 256 8.21 -19.90 -18.25
C HIS A 256 9.01 -21.12 -17.74
N GLU A 257 8.49 -21.85 -16.78
CA GLU A 257 9.08 -23.02 -16.13
C GLU A 257 8.26 -24.29 -16.44
N PRO A 258 8.26 -24.81 -17.67
CA PRO A 258 7.38 -25.88 -18.04
C PRO A 258 7.79 -27.24 -17.44
N MET A 259 6.80 -28.15 -17.35
CA MET A 259 6.98 -29.57 -17.07
C MET A 259 7.51 -29.89 -15.68
N ALA A 260 7.04 -29.11 -14.66
CA ALA A 260 7.44 -29.24 -13.25
C ALA A 260 8.97 -29.17 -13.07
N ARG A 261 9.60 -28.25 -13.79
CA ARG A 261 11.04 -27.96 -13.70
C ARG A 261 11.23 -26.49 -13.39
N ASN A 262 12.16 -26.18 -12.49
CA ASN A 262 12.57 -24.82 -12.28
C ASN A 262 13.60 -24.40 -13.34
N HIS A 263 13.47 -23.19 -13.87
CA HIS A 263 14.42 -22.68 -14.87
C HIS A 263 15.86 -22.67 -14.35
N GLN A 264 16.08 -22.45 -13.06
CA GLN A 264 17.39 -22.50 -12.42
C GLN A 264 18.05 -23.89 -12.44
N GLU A 265 17.29 -24.95 -12.46
CA GLU A 265 17.84 -26.29 -12.66
C GLU A 265 18.56 -26.39 -14.01
N TYR A 266 17.99 -25.79 -15.04
CA TYR A 266 18.58 -25.69 -16.37
C TYR A 266 19.73 -24.68 -16.40
N ALA A 267 19.49 -23.47 -15.92
CA ALA A 267 20.46 -22.36 -15.99
C ALA A 267 21.79 -22.69 -15.30
N ARG A 268 21.76 -23.36 -14.15
CA ARG A 268 22.93 -23.78 -13.38
C ARG A 268 23.71 -24.92 -14.06
N ASN A 269 23.07 -25.74 -14.90
CA ASN A 269 23.61 -26.93 -15.52
C ASN A 269 23.62 -26.87 -17.06
N ARG A 270 23.80 -25.68 -17.64
CA ARG A 270 23.80 -25.46 -19.11
C ARG A 270 24.76 -26.32 -19.87
N LYS A 271 25.89 -26.71 -19.26
CA LYS A 271 26.88 -27.62 -19.90
C LYS A 271 26.29 -29.03 -20.16
N GLU A 272 25.39 -29.48 -19.28
CA GLU A 272 24.70 -30.76 -19.42
C GLU A 272 23.52 -30.65 -20.37
N TRP A 273 22.70 -29.58 -20.22
CA TRP A 273 21.42 -29.46 -20.90
C TRP A 273 21.52 -28.81 -22.29
N GLY A 274 22.56 -28.01 -22.57
CA GLY A 274 22.78 -27.31 -23.84
C GLY A 274 21.98 -26.00 -23.96
N ALA A 275 21.55 -25.66 -25.17
CA ALA A 275 20.80 -24.43 -25.43
C ALA A 275 19.31 -24.56 -25.05
N TRP A 276 18.72 -23.51 -24.46
CA TRP A 276 17.28 -23.41 -24.23
C TRP A 276 16.55 -23.02 -25.53
N SER A 277 16.64 -23.92 -26.52
CA SER A 277 16.02 -23.74 -27.84
C SER A 277 15.54 -25.09 -28.37
N TYR A 278 14.22 -25.25 -28.46
CA TYR A 278 13.62 -26.53 -28.83
C TYR A 278 13.90 -26.95 -30.27
N SER A 279 14.06 -25.99 -31.18
CA SER A 279 14.40 -26.27 -32.58
C SER A 279 15.77 -26.94 -32.78
N VAL A 280 16.72 -26.64 -31.88
CA VAL A 280 18.11 -27.17 -32.01
C VAL A 280 18.49 -28.18 -30.92
N ASN A 281 17.76 -28.19 -29.78
CA ASN A 281 18.12 -29.02 -28.62
C ASN A 281 16.95 -29.84 -28.06
N LYS A 282 16.06 -30.26 -28.94
CA LYS A 282 14.83 -31.01 -28.61
C LYS A 282 15.08 -32.20 -27.69
N GLN A 283 16.10 -33.03 -28.00
CA GLN A 283 16.35 -34.30 -27.31
C GLN A 283 16.68 -34.07 -25.83
N ASN A 284 17.55 -33.12 -25.52
CA ASN A 284 17.91 -32.83 -24.12
C ASN A 284 16.75 -32.13 -23.38
N LEU A 285 16.02 -31.25 -24.04
CA LEU A 285 14.82 -30.62 -23.45
C LEU A 285 13.74 -31.67 -23.17
N ASP A 286 13.48 -32.61 -24.05
CA ASP A 286 12.55 -33.72 -23.80
C ASP A 286 13.00 -34.57 -22.59
N ARG A 287 14.31 -34.85 -22.44
CA ARG A 287 14.85 -35.52 -21.25
C ARG A 287 14.60 -34.66 -19.98
N PHE A 288 14.94 -33.39 -20.05
CA PHE A 288 14.72 -32.43 -18.95
C PHE A 288 13.26 -32.38 -18.50
N PHE A 289 12.32 -32.27 -19.46
CA PHE A 289 10.89 -32.28 -19.19
C PHE A 289 10.41 -33.62 -18.60
N ARG A 290 10.91 -34.72 -19.10
CA ARG A 290 10.56 -36.06 -18.62
C ARG A 290 10.95 -36.23 -17.14
N GLU A 291 12.12 -35.83 -16.75
CA GLU A 291 12.60 -35.95 -15.37
C GLU A 291 11.71 -35.13 -14.40
N GLY A 292 11.22 -33.98 -14.83
CA GLY A 292 10.28 -33.19 -14.03
C GLY A 292 8.96 -33.91 -13.77
N ILE A 293 8.39 -34.53 -14.82
CA ILE A 293 7.14 -35.30 -14.67
C ILE A 293 7.36 -36.57 -13.84
N GLU A 294 8.53 -37.23 -13.95
CA GLU A 294 8.84 -38.42 -13.15
C GLU A 294 8.76 -38.15 -11.66
N ARG A 295 9.26 -37.01 -11.18
CA ARG A 295 9.24 -36.67 -9.75
C ARG A 295 7.87 -36.28 -9.22
N MET A 296 6.97 -35.70 -10.04
CA MET A 296 5.65 -35.27 -9.60
C MET A 296 4.48 -36.23 -9.95
N LYS A 297 4.75 -37.35 -10.63
CA LYS A 297 3.71 -38.26 -11.16
C LYS A 297 2.70 -38.81 -10.16
N ASN A 298 3.05 -38.82 -8.89
CA ASN A 298 2.24 -39.33 -7.77
C ASN A 298 1.61 -38.24 -6.89
N THR A 299 1.81 -36.95 -7.22
CA THR A 299 1.24 -35.81 -6.51
C THR A 299 0.01 -35.26 -7.19
N ASP A 300 -0.71 -34.32 -6.53
CA ASP A 300 -1.88 -33.61 -7.07
C ASP A 300 -1.47 -32.37 -7.91
N ASP A 301 -0.21 -32.21 -8.22
CA ASP A 301 0.38 -31.01 -8.82
C ASP A 301 -0.18 -30.66 -10.19
N ILE A 302 -0.09 -29.37 -10.55
CA ILE A 302 -0.56 -28.82 -11.81
C ILE A 302 0.63 -28.53 -12.73
N VAL A 303 0.67 -29.11 -13.89
CA VAL A 303 1.78 -28.98 -14.82
C VAL A 303 1.62 -27.76 -15.72
N THR A 304 2.57 -26.85 -15.68
CA THR A 304 2.70 -25.78 -16.68
C THR A 304 3.21 -26.38 -17.99
N ILE A 305 2.52 -26.13 -19.09
CA ILE A 305 2.92 -26.54 -20.45
C ILE A 305 3.19 -25.32 -21.34
N GLY A 306 3.83 -25.54 -22.46
CA GLY A 306 4.34 -24.51 -23.35
C GLY A 306 5.82 -24.25 -23.12
N MET A 307 6.31 -23.19 -23.66
CA MET A 307 7.69 -22.75 -23.50
C MET A 307 7.81 -21.28 -23.86
N ARG A 308 8.64 -20.53 -23.17
CA ARG A 308 9.13 -19.21 -23.56
C ARG A 308 10.62 -19.27 -23.86
N GLY A 309 11.20 -18.19 -24.31
CA GLY A 309 12.64 -18.06 -24.48
C GLY A 309 13.41 -18.16 -23.16
N ASP A 310 14.71 -18.20 -23.25
CA ASP A 310 15.61 -18.30 -22.12
C ASP A 310 15.51 -17.05 -21.23
N GLY A 311 15.42 -17.21 -19.92
CA GLY A 311 15.33 -16.08 -19.00
C GLY A 311 14.03 -15.27 -19.07
N ASP A 312 12.90 -15.91 -19.36
CA ASP A 312 11.57 -15.29 -19.48
C ASP A 312 11.43 -14.31 -20.66
N GLU A 313 12.24 -14.49 -21.71
CA GLU A 313 12.15 -13.72 -22.95
C GLU A 313 11.19 -14.36 -23.96
N ALA A 314 10.85 -13.65 -25.02
CA ALA A 314 10.06 -14.19 -26.10
C ALA A 314 10.81 -15.27 -26.89
N MET A 315 10.12 -16.32 -27.35
CA MET A 315 10.66 -17.32 -28.26
C MET A 315 10.82 -16.72 -29.65
N GLY A 316 12.07 -16.42 -30.07
CA GLY A 316 12.37 -15.92 -31.42
C GLY A 316 11.68 -14.58 -31.73
N ASN A 317 11.30 -14.38 -33.00
CA ASN A 317 10.67 -13.14 -33.45
C ASN A 317 9.13 -13.07 -33.22
N GLY A 318 8.59 -13.89 -32.32
CA GLY A 318 7.19 -13.79 -31.90
C GLY A 318 6.14 -14.36 -32.87
N THR A 319 6.53 -15.20 -33.87
CA THR A 319 5.61 -15.71 -34.90
C THR A 319 5.58 -17.24 -35.06
N ASP A 320 6.38 -17.98 -34.26
CA ASP A 320 6.53 -19.41 -34.45
C ASP A 320 5.45 -20.23 -33.67
N THR A 321 4.18 -20.02 -34.07
CA THR A 321 3.02 -20.72 -33.48
C THR A 321 3.11 -22.23 -33.71
N LYS A 322 3.68 -22.67 -34.85
CA LYS A 322 3.80 -24.09 -35.15
C LYS A 322 4.80 -24.80 -34.21
N LEU A 323 5.95 -24.18 -33.96
CA LEU A 323 6.92 -24.71 -33.02
C LEU A 323 6.32 -24.86 -31.62
N LEU A 324 5.58 -23.86 -31.12
CA LEU A 324 4.94 -23.92 -29.83
C LEU A 324 3.87 -25.01 -29.74
N GLU A 325 3.08 -25.20 -30.82
CA GLU A 325 2.11 -26.30 -30.92
C GLU A 325 2.80 -27.66 -30.82
N ASP A 326 3.90 -27.85 -31.55
CA ASP A 326 4.69 -29.09 -31.55
C ASP A 326 5.34 -29.36 -30.17
N ILE A 327 5.79 -28.31 -29.47
CA ILE A 327 6.28 -28.40 -28.09
C ILE A 327 5.17 -28.91 -27.17
N ILE A 328 4.00 -28.27 -27.19
CA ILE A 328 2.86 -28.61 -26.32
C ILE A 328 2.40 -30.05 -26.57
N ASN A 329 2.28 -30.45 -27.82
CA ASN A 329 1.88 -31.80 -28.18
C ASN A 329 2.89 -32.85 -27.67
N ASN A 330 4.18 -32.55 -27.76
CA ASN A 330 5.23 -33.44 -27.26
C ASN A 330 5.28 -33.47 -25.72
N GLN A 331 5.12 -32.35 -25.05
CA GLN A 331 5.01 -32.29 -23.59
C GLN A 331 3.85 -33.17 -23.08
N ARG A 332 2.69 -33.07 -23.72
CA ARG A 332 1.51 -33.91 -23.39
C ARG A 332 1.77 -35.40 -23.66
N ARG A 333 2.53 -35.74 -24.70
CA ARG A 333 2.99 -37.12 -24.93
C ARG A 333 3.88 -37.61 -23.78
N ILE A 334 4.85 -36.79 -23.34
CA ILE A 334 5.72 -37.10 -22.20
C ILE A 334 4.91 -37.33 -20.93
N ILE A 335 3.93 -36.44 -20.62
CA ILE A 335 3.02 -36.61 -19.47
C ILE A 335 2.33 -37.97 -19.51
N LYS A 336 1.72 -38.34 -20.65
CA LYS A 336 1.06 -39.64 -20.83
C LYS A 336 2.02 -40.83 -20.64
N GLU A 337 3.21 -40.75 -21.21
CA GLU A 337 4.22 -41.84 -21.14
C GLU A 337 4.73 -42.07 -19.72
N VAL A 338 4.96 -40.99 -18.97
CA VAL A 338 5.50 -41.06 -17.61
C VAL A 338 4.43 -41.44 -16.60
N THR A 339 3.28 -40.79 -16.65
CA THR A 339 2.21 -41.04 -15.66
C THR A 339 1.45 -42.34 -15.94
N LYS A 340 1.60 -42.96 -17.13
CA LYS A 340 0.80 -44.11 -17.59
C LYS A 340 -0.69 -43.88 -17.64
N ARG A 341 -1.13 -42.62 -17.66
CA ARG A 341 -2.51 -42.15 -17.71
C ARG A 341 -2.71 -41.23 -18.94
N PRO A 342 -3.93 -41.11 -19.46
CA PRO A 342 -4.23 -40.09 -20.48
C PRO A 342 -3.80 -38.71 -19.98
N ALA A 343 -3.16 -37.89 -20.84
CA ALA A 343 -2.65 -36.56 -20.45
C ALA A 343 -3.73 -35.65 -19.81
N LYS A 344 -4.99 -35.81 -20.22
CA LYS A 344 -6.15 -35.08 -19.68
C LYS A 344 -6.44 -35.36 -18.19
N GLU A 345 -5.91 -36.42 -17.63
CA GLU A 345 -6.08 -36.79 -16.22
C GLU A 345 -5.03 -36.13 -15.31
N THR A 346 -3.98 -35.57 -15.88
CA THR A 346 -3.02 -34.71 -15.18
C THR A 346 -3.42 -33.25 -15.41
N PRO A 347 -3.73 -32.47 -14.38
CA PRO A 347 -4.08 -31.06 -14.53
C PRO A 347 -2.95 -30.27 -15.21
N GLN A 348 -3.28 -29.47 -16.20
CA GLN A 348 -2.32 -28.69 -16.98
C GLN A 348 -2.80 -27.26 -17.13
N ILE A 349 -1.86 -26.32 -17.14
CA ILE A 349 -2.11 -24.91 -17.44
C ILE A 349 -1.21 -24.46 -18.61
N TRP A 350 -1.73 -23.51 -19.37
CA TRP A 350 -0.99 -22.75 -20.36
C TRP A 350 -1.21 -21.26 -20.12
N ALA A 351 -0.16 -20.53 -19.76
CA ALA A 351 -0.22 -19.12 -19.42
C ALA A 351 -0.10 -18.24 -20.66
N LEU A 352 -1.05 -17.34 -20.86
CA LEU A 352 -1.04 -16.34 -21.93
C LEU A 352 -0.34 -15.05 -21.42
N TYR A 353 0.92 -15.16 -21.03
CA TYR A 353 1.71 -14.05 -20.52
C TYR A 353 2.42 -13.32 -21.68
N LYS A 354 2.35 -11.99 -21.67
CA LYS A 354 2.95 -11.13 -22.69
C LYS A 354 2.60 -11.58 -24.13
N GLU A 355 3.61 -11.87 -24.97
CA GLU A 355 3.48 -12.29 -26.35
C GLU A 355 2.71 -13.62 -26.57
N VAL A 356 2.63 -14.46 -25.55
CA VAL A 356 1.90 -15.75 -25.66
C VAL A 356 0.40 -15.51 -25.86
N GLN A 357 -0.15 -14.39 -25.36
CA GLN A 357 -1.52 -13.99 -25.66
C GLN A 357 -1.69 -13.70 -27.16
N ASP A 358 -0.72 -13.06 -27.82
CA ASP A 358 -0.78 -12.75 -29.24
C ASP A 358 -0.83 -14.04 -30.09
N TYR A 359 -0.11 -15.12 -29.66
CA TYR A 359 -0.22 -16.43 -30.31
C TYR A 359 -1.63 -17.01 -30.20
N TYR A 360 -2.26 -16.89 -29.04
CA TYR A 360 -3.65 -17.31 -28.85
C TYR A 360 -4.61 -16.50 -29.72
N ASP A 361 -4.46 -15.20 -29.78
CA ASP A 361 -5.30 -14.29 -30.56
C ASP A 361 -5.09 -14.49 -32.08
N ALA A 362 -3.86 -14.90 -32.48
CA ALA A 362 -3.55 -15.31 -33.85
C ALA A 362 -4.10 -16.72 -34.24
N GLY A 363 -4.76 -17.42 -33.32
CA GLY A 363 -5.44 -18.68 -33.59
C GLY A 363 -4.76 -19.94 -33.03
N LEU A 364 -3.63 -19.87 -32.34
CA LEU A 364 -3.06 -21.02 -31.65
C LEU A 364 -4.03 -21.53 -30.58
N ARG A 365 -4.27 -22.82 -30.54
CA ARG A 365 -5.17 -23.46 -29.58
C ARG A 365 -4.51 -24.66 -28.90
N VAL A 366 -4.80 -24.83 -27.63
CA VAL A 366 -4.42 -26.03 -26.86
C VAL A 366 -5.66 -26.93 -26.67
N PRO A 367 -5.48 -28.22 -26.38
CA PRO A 367 -6.58 -29.14 -26.11
C PRO A 367 -7.57 -28.64 -25.08
N ASP A 368 -8.85 -28.99 -25.25
CA ASP A 368 -9.98 -28.47 -24.46
C ASP A 368 -9.89 -28.74 -22.95
N ASP A 369 -9.11 -29.73 -22.54
CA ASP A 369 -8.88 -30.12 -21.15
C ASP A 369 -7.81 -29.27 -20.43
N VAL A 370 -6.99 -28.51 -21.15
CA VAL A 370 -5.96 -27.64 -20.59
C VAL A 370 -6.59 -26.36 -20.05
N THR A 371 -6.28 -25.96 -18.83
CA THR A 371 -6.69 -24.65 -18.31
C THR A 371 -5.89 -23.54 -18.98
N ILE A 372 -6.56 -22.53 -19.52
CA ILE A 372 -5.91 -21.33 -20.04
C ILE A 372 -5.81 -20.32 -18.91
N LEU A 373 -4.59 -19.87 -18.62
CA LEU A 373 -4.29 -18.88 -17.59
C LEU A 373 -4.11 -17.51 -18.24
N LEU A 374 -5.09 -16.63 -18.06
CA LEU A 374 -5.01 -15.23 -18.47
C LEU A 374 -4.19 -14.44 -17.46
N CYS A 375 -3.52 -13.42 -17.94
CA CYS A 375 -2.69 -12.56 -17.11
C CYS A 375 -3.23 -11.13 -17.12
N ASP A 376 -2.98 -10.39 -16.03
CA ASP A 376 -3.18 -8.95 -16.01
C ASP A 376 -2.07 -8.23 -16.82
N ASP A 377 -2.05 -6.91 -16.78
CA ASP A 377 -1.04 -6.06 -17.44
C ASP A 377 0.21 -5.83 -16.56
N ASN A 378 0.41 -6.62 -15.50
CA ASN A 378 1.40 -6.49 -14.42
C ASN A 378 1.13 -5.34 -13.43
N TRP A 379 0.05 -4.60 -13.61
CA TRP A 379 -0.35 -3.46 -12.77
C TRP A 379 -1.77 -3.58 -12.22
N GLY A 380 -2.29 -4.82 -12.21
CA GLY A 380 -3.59 -5.13 -11.64
C GLY A 380 -4.79 -4.90 -12.58
N ASN A 381 -4.60 -4.80 -13.90
CA ASN A 381 -5.70 -4.68 -14.85
C ASN A 381 -5.83 -5.95 -15.70
N VAL A 382 -6.99 -6.59 -15.65
CA VAL A 382 -7.31 -7.79 -16.45
C VAL A 382 -7.33 -7.42 -17.93
N ARG A 383 -6.43 -8.03 -18.73
CA ARG A 383 -6.26 -7.70 -20.14
C ARG A 383 -7.36 -8.25 -21.03
N ARG A 384 -7.99 -9.35 -20.63
CA ARG A 384 -8.96 -10.09 -21.45
C ARG A 384 -9.87 -10.95 -20.58
N ILE A 385 -11.11 -11.09 -20.98
CA ILE A 385 -12.03 -12.11 -20.46
C ILE A 385 -12.45 -13.05 -21.60
N PRO A 386 -12.74 -14.33 -21.31
CA PRO A 386 -13.21 -15.27 -22.35
C PRO A 386 -14.59 -14.88 -22.87
N THR A 387 -14.80 -15.04 -24.17
CA THR A 387 -16.12 -14.93 -24.82
C THR A 387 -17.08 -16.00 -24.31
N ALA A 388 -18.39 -15.83 -24.58
CA ALA A 388 -19.42 -16.82 -24.21
C ALA A 388 -19.11 -18.21 -24.78
N GLU A 389 -18.54 -18.30 -25.99
CA GLU A 389 -18.19 -19.58 -26.63
C GLU A 389 -16.93 -20.18 -25.95
N GLU A 390 -15.93 -19.38 -25.69
CA GLU A 390 -14.68 -19.79 -25.02
C GLU A 390 -14.94 -20.32 -23.60
N ARG A 391 -15.95 -19.78 -22.89
CA ARG A 391 -16.32 -20.24 -21.53
C ARG A 391 -16.78 -21.70 -21.49
N LYS A 392 -17.17 -22.30 -22.61
CA LYS A 392 -17.61 -23.71 -22.70
C LYS A 392 -16.45 -24.70 -22.58
N ARG A 393 -15.20 -24.20 -22.56
CA ARG A 393 -13.96 -24.98 -22.45
C ARG A 393 -13.95 -25.82 -21.16
N LYS A 394 -13.65 -27.14 -21.23
CA LYS A 394 -13.64 -28.06 -20.09
C LYS A 394 -12.51 -27.77 -19.11
N GLY A 395 -11.34 -27.39 -19.63
CA GLY A 395 -10.19 -27.00 -18.82
C GLY A 395 -10.44 -25.71 -18.01
N GLY A 396 -11.37 -24.89 -18.47
CA GLY A 396 -11.72 -23.63 -17.84
C GLY A 396 -10.62 -22.56 -18.01
N TRP A 397 -10.81 -21.46 -17.27
CA TRP A 397 -9.98 -20.26 -17.34
C TRP A 397 -9.43 -19.91 -15.97
N GLY A 398 -8.17 -19.49 -15.93
CA GLY A 398 -7.50 -19.00 -14.75
C GLY A 398 -7.02 -17.57 -14.88
N LEU A 399 -6.64 -16.96 -13.75
CA LEU A 399 -6.09 -15.61 -13.61
C LEU A 399 -4.71 -15.69 -12.96
N TYR A 400 -3.73 -15.03 -13.55
CA TYR A 400 -2.45 -14.66 -12.95
C TYR A 400 -2.47 -13.15 -12.72
N TYR A 401 -2.46 -12.73 -11.46
CA TYR A 401 -2.64 -11.34 -11.02
C TYR A 401 -1.44 -10.86 -10.23
N HIS A 402 -1.07 -9.58 -10.37
CA HIS A 402 0.11 -9.01 -9.74
C HIS A 402 -0.24 -8.00 -8.65
N VAL A 403 0.43 -8.09 -7.50
CA VAL A 403 0.58 -7.03 -6.50
C VAL A 403 2.04 -6.66 -6.30
N ASP A 404 2.93 -7.40 -6.91
CA ASP A 404 4.37 -7.17 -7.05
C ASP A 404 4.75 -7.34 -8.51
N TYR A 405 5.69 -6.55 -9.02
CA TYR A 405 6.15 -6.64 -10.40
C TYR A 405 7.63 -6.30 -10.55
N VAL A 406 8.33 -7.08 -11.34
CA VAL A 406 9.69 -6.80 -11.80
C VAL A 406 9.70 -6.67 -13.32
N GLY A 407 10.05 -5.48 -13.80
CA GLY A 407 10.10 -5.21 -15.24
C GLY A 407 9.96 -3.74 -15.60
N ALA A 408 9.90 -3.48 -16.92
CA ALA A 408 9.73 -2.13 -17.45
C ALA A 408 8.30 -1.60 -17.20
N PRO A 409 8.11 -0.29 -16.99
CA PRO A 409 9.13 0.77 -16.96
C PRO A 409 9.93 0.81 -15.66
N ARG A 410 9.40 0.32 -14.54
CA ARG A 410 10.02 0.22 -13.21
C ARG A 410 9.47 -0.99 -12.47
N ASN A 411 10.22 -1.43 -11.48
CA ASN A 411 9.73 -2.42 -10.52
C ASN A 411 8.64 -1.84 -9.62
N SER A 412 7.88 -2.72 -8.96
CA SER A 412 6.98 -2.43 -7.85
C SER A 412 7.15 -3.55 -6.83
N LYS A 413 8.17 -3.43 -5.97
CA LYS A 413 8.65 -4.49 -5.07
C LYS A 413 8.65 -4.11 -3.59
N TRP A 414 8.82 -2.82 -3.29
CA TRP A 414 9.17 -2.39 -1.93
C TRP A 414 8.01 -2.45 -0.95
N ILE A 415 6.87 -1.87 -1.34
CA ILE A 415 5.71 -1.69 -0.45
C ILE A 415 4.40 -1.92 -1.19
N ASN A 416 3.33 -2.26 -0.47
CA ASN A 416 2.02 -2.40 -1.07
C ASN A 416 1.54 -1.07 -1.69
N VAL A 417 1.30 -1.08 -3.00
CA VAL A 417 0.74 0.04 -3.77
C VAL A 417 -0.59 -0.31 -4.44
N THR A 418 -1.23 -1.39 -4.00
CA THR A 418 -2.49 -1.88 -4.59
C THR A 418 -3.69 -1.22 -3.93
N PRO A 419 -4.48 -0.40 -4.65
CA PRO A 419 -5.74 0.10 -4.16
C PRO A 419 -6.75 -1.05 -3.99
N ILE A 420 -7.37 -1.14 -2.83
CA ILE A 420 -8.31 -2.20 -2.47
C ILE A 420 -9.47 -2.30 -3.48
N GLN A 421 -10.04 -1.17 -3.83
CA GLN A 421 -11.19 -1.06 -4.71
C GLN A 421 -10.85 -1.50 -6.15
N ASN A 422 -9.65 -1.19 -6.62
CA ASN A 422 -9.19 -1.62 -7.93
C ASN A 422 -9.02 -3.15 -7.98
N MET A 423 -8.38 -3.72 -6.97
CA MET A 423 -8.21 -5.17 -6.88
C MET A 423 -9.56 -5.88 -6.83
N TRP A 424 -10.47 -5.42 -5.96
CA TRP A 424 -11.82 -5.98 -5.86
C TRP A 424 -12.57 -5.91 -7.20
N GLU A 425 -12.57 -4.77 -7.87
CA GLU A 425 -13.27 -4.55 -9.14
C GLU A 425 -12.75 -5.50 -10.22
N GLN A 426 -11.42 -5.62 -10.36
CA GLN A 426 -10.79 -6.48 -11.36
C GLN A 426 -10.99 -7.97 -11.07
N LEU A 427 -11.01 -8.38 -9.81
CA LEU A 427 -11.33 -9.77 -9.43
C LEU A 427 -12.82 -10.08 -9.67
N GLN A 428 -13.72 -9.13 -9.43
CA GLN A 428 -15.14 -9.27 -9.80
C GLN A 428 -15.32 -9.37 -11.33
N LEU A 429 -14.61 -8.54 -12.09
CA LEU A 429 -14.60 -8.61 -13.55
C LEU A 429 -14.14 -9.99 -14.03
N ALA A 430 -13.04 -10.50 -13.50
CA ALA A 430 -12.50 -11.81 -13.85
C ALA A 430 -13.49 -12.93 -13.52
N TYR A 431 -14.03 -12.96 -12.30
CA TYR A 431 -14.97 -13.99 -11.87
C TYR A 431 -16.25 -13.98 -12.71
N ASN A 432 -16.89 -12.81 -12.89
CA ASN A 432 -18.09 -12.65 -13.68
C ASN A 432 -17.84 -12.93 -15.18
N GLY A 433 -16.62 -12.68 -15.64
CA GLY A 433 -16.13 -13.02 -16.96
C GLY A 433 -15.94 -14.53 -17.20
N GLY A 434 -16.08 -15.37 -16.17
CA GLY A 434 -15.96 -16.83 -16.28
C GLY A 434 -14.54 -17.35 -16.01
N ILE A 435 -13.67 -16.55 -15.41
CA ILE A 435 -12.32 -16.96 -15.00
C ILE A 435 -12.42 -17.51 -13.57
N GLN A 436 -12.75 -18.81 -13.46
CA GLN A 436 -13.15 -19.43 -12.19
C GLN A 436 -12.37 -20.71 -11.86
N LYS A 437 -11.42 -21.12 -12.74
CA LYS A 437 -10.73 -22.40 -12.56
C LYS A 437 -9.53 -22.31 -11.65
N LEU A 438 -8.69 -21.30 -11.83
CA LEU A 438 -7.46 -21.11 -11.08
C LEU A 438 -7.19 -19.62 -10.92
N TRP A 439 -6.90 -19.18 -9.69
CA TRP A 439 -6.38 -17.84 -9.41
C TRP A 439 -5.04 -17.94 -8.70
N ILE A 440 -4.05 -17.24 -9.21
CA ILE A 440 -2.71 -17.16 -8.64
C ILE A 440 -2.27 -15.70 -8.52
N LEU A 441 -1.81 -15.31 -7.34
CA LEU A 441 -1.36 -13.97 -7.02
C LEU A 441 0.16 -13.92 -6.95
N ASN A 442 0.78 -13.08 -7.78
CA ASN A 442 2.19 -12.74 -7.64
C ASN A 442 2.36 -11.75 -6.48
N VAL A 443 3.09 -12.17 -5.45
CA VAL A 443 3.26 -11.44 -4.20
C VAL A 443 4.73 -11.07 -3.92
N GLY A 444 5.64 -11.37 -4.84
CA GLY A 444 7.06 -11.15 -4.61
C GLY A 444 7.53 -11.89 -3.36
N ASP A 445 7.76 -11.13 -2.29
CA ASP A 445 8.35 -11.59 -1.05
C ASP A 445 7.34 -11.91 0.09
N LEU A 446 6.05 -11.99 -0.16
CA LEU A 446 4.93 -12.07 0.81
C LEU A 446 4.69 -10.77 1.60
N LYS A 447 5.76 -10.15 2.09
CA LYS A 447 5.69 -8.91 2.86
C LYS A 447 6.19 -7.74 2.00
N PRO A 448 5.49 -6.59 2.07
CA PRO A 448 4.33 -6.27 2.92
C PRO A 448 2.98 -6.39 2.18
N MET A 449 2.70 -7.56 1.59
CA MET A 449 1.49 -7.81 0.78
C MET A 449 0.38 -8.55 1.55
N GLU A 450 0.42 -8.55 2.88
CA GLU A 450 -0.48 -9.34 3.72
C GLU A 450 -1.96 -9.05 3.45
N TYR A 451 -2.36 -7.78 3.41
CA TYR A 451 -3.75 -7.42 3.18
C TYR A 451 -4.25 -7.73 1.75
N PRO A 452 -3.52 -7.41 0.67
CA PRO A 452 -3.85 -7.86 -0.68
C PRO A 452 -3.98 -9.40 -0.79
N ILE A 453 -3.11 -10.15 -0.14
CA ILE A 453 -3.17 -11.63 -0.10
C ILE A 453 -4.48 -12.08 0.56
N GLN A 454 -4.83 -11.52 1.71
CA GLN A 454 -6.07 -11.85 2.42
C GLN A 454 -7.29 -11.59 1.53
N LEU A 455 -7.40 -10.41 0.95
CA LEU A 455 -8.52 -10.04 0.07
C LEU A 455 -8.62 -10.96 -1.14
N PHE A 456 -7.49 -11.25 -1.79
CA PHE A 456 -7.46 -12.14 -2.95
C PHE A 456 -7.96 -13.54 -2.62
N MET A 457 -7.51 -14.12 -1.51
CA MET A 457 -7.87 -15.48 -1.10
C MET A 457 -9.33 -15.55 -0.66
N ASP A 458 -9.83 -14.57 0.06
CA ASP A 458 -11.23 -14.50 0.49
C ASP A 458 -12.18 -14.33 -0.72
N MET A 459 -11.81 -13.50 -1.69
CA MET A 459 -12.56 -13.36 -2.93
C MET A 459 -12.49 -14.62 -3.80
N ALA A 460 -11.37 -15.34 -3.83
CA ALA A 460 -11.27 -16.61 -4.54
C ALA A 460 -12.14 -17.70 -3.90
N TRP A 461 -12.35 -17.64 -2.58
CA TRP A 461 -13.27 -18.53 -1.88
C TRP A 461 -14.73 -18.16 -2.15
N ASN A 462 -15.12 -16.91 -1.93
CA ASN A 462 -16.47 -16.42 -2.14
C ASN A 462 -16.53 -14.96 -2.64
N PRO A 463 -16.43 -14.74 -3.95
CA PRO A 463 -16.44 -13.40 -4.54
C PRO A 463 -17.75 -12.64 -4.35
N SER A 464 -18.84 -13.36 -4.06
CA SER A 464 -20.17 -12.75 -3.85
C SER A 464 -20.37 -12.20 -2.42
N LYS A 465 -19.46 -12.51 -1.49
CA LYS A 465 -19.57 -12.08 -0.09
C LYS A 465 -19.41 -10.56 0.05
N TYR A 466 -18.55 -9.97 -0.76
CA TYR A 466 -18.23 -8.55 -0.71
C TYR A 466 -18.65 -7.82 -1.99
N GLY A 467 -19.68 -6.99 -1.88
CA GLY A 467 -20.16 -6.10 -2.93
C GLY A 467 -19.72 -4.66 -2.70
N VAL A 468 -20.16 -3.73 -3.53
CA VAL A 468 -19.85 -2.29 -3.42
C VAL A 468 -20.26 -1.74 -2.04
N ASP A 469 -21.39 -2.18 -1.52
CA ASP A 469 -21.98 -1.64 -0.29
C ASP A 469 -21.28 -2.11 0.99
N ASN A 470 -20.53 -3.21 0.93
CA ASN A 470 -19.87 -3.81 2.10
C ASN A 470 -18.40 -4.20 1.86
N LEU A 471 -17.77 -3.66 0.83
CA LEU A 471 -16.34 -3.92 0.57
C LEU A 471 -15.46 -3.47 1.75
N LEU A 472 -15.75 -2.33 2.34
CA LEU A 472 -14.99 -1.81 3.47
C LEU A 472 -15.18 -2.63 4.75
N ASP A 473 -16.23 -3.44 4.86
CA ASP A 473 -16.39 -4.40 5.96
C ASP A 473 -15.30 -5.46 5.93
N HIS A 474 -14.80 -5.86 4.75
CA HIS A 474 -13.66 -6.78 4.65
C HIS A 474 -12.41 -6.21 5.34
N THR A 475 -12.10 -4.93 5.11
CA THR A 475 -10.95 -4.28 5.75
C THR A 475 -11.16 -4.14 7.26
N ARG A 476 -12.39 -3.82 7.69
CA ARG A 476 -12.74 -3.74 9.11
C ARG A 476 -12.60 -5.11 9.79
N ASP A 477 -13.11 -6.18 9.18
CA ASP A 477 -13.04 -7.54 9.74
C ASP A 477 -11.58 -8.02 9.84
N PHE A 478 -10.74 -7.72 8.83
CA PHE A 478 -9.30 -7.96 8.89
C PHE A 478 -8.64 -7.20 10.05
N CYS A 479 -8.95 -5.92 10.21
CA CYS A 479 -8.40 -5.11 11.30
C CYS A 479 -8.92 -5.55 12.67
N ALA A 480 -10.17 -5.98 12.77
CA ALA A 480 -10.74 -6.55 13.99
C ALA A 480 -9.99 -7.83 14.42
N GLU A 481 -9.72 -8.71 13.46
CA GLU A 481 -8.94 -9.93 13.68
C GLU A 481 -7.51 -9.64 14.16
N CYS A 482 -6.88 -8.57 13.63
CA CYS A 482 -5.49 -8.24 13.95
C CYS A 482 -5.32 -7.38 15.21
N PHE A 483 -6.28 -6.49 15.53
CA PHE A 483 -6.09 -5.42 16.52
C PHE A 483 -7.23 -5.28 17.52
N GLY A 484 -8.25 -6.15 17.47
CA GLY A 484 -9.46 -6.08 18.27
C GLY A 484 -10.58 -5.22 17.67
N GLU A 485 -11.83 -5.57 17.98
CA GLU A 485 -13.04 -4.91 17.46
C GLU A 485 -13.08 -3.41 17.77
N GLU A 486 -12.61 -3.01 18.97
CA GLU A 486 -12.58 -1.61 19.41
C GLU A 486 -11.71 -0.71 18.54
N ASN A 487 -10.70 -1.27 17.88
CA ASN A 487 -9.74 -0.54 17.06
C ASN A 487 -10.02 -0.67 15.55
N ALA A 488 -10.89 -1.59 15.15
CA ALA A 488 -11.08 -2.05 13.79
C ALA A 488 -11.49 -0.94 12.81
N VAL A 489 -12.41 -0.08 13.20
CA VAL A 489 -12.96 0.98 12.33
C VAL A 489 -11.88 2.00 11.95
N GLU A 490 -11.11 2.49 12.94
CA GLU A 490 -10.07 3.47 12.69
C GLU A 490 -8.88 2.83 11.95
N ALA A 491 -8.47 1.63 12.34
CA ALA A 491 -7.42 0.88 11.66
C ALA A 491 -7.78 0.61 10.19
N ALA A 492 -9.00 0.17 9.91
CA ALA A 492 -9.49 -0.05 8.56
C ALA A 492 -9.53 1.24 7.73
N SER A 493 -9.97 2.34 8.33
CA SER A 493 -9.96 3.65 7.67
C SER A 493 -8.54 4.06 7.26
N ILE A 494 -7.55 3.89 8.15
CA ILE A 494 -6.14 4.20 7.87
C ILE A 494 -5.60 3.26 6.79
N LEU A 495 -5.86 1.95 6.88
CA LEU A 495 -5.40 0.95 5.90
C LEU A 495 -5.98 1.22 4.50
N ASN A 496 -7.26 1.57 4.39
CA ASN A 496 -7.87 1.96 3.12
C ASN A 496 -7.21 3.21 2.54
N LEU A 497 -6.93 4.21 3.37
CA LEU A 497 -6.29 5.45 2.92
C LEU A 497 -4.84 5.24 2.49
N VAL A 498 -4.05 4.45 3.21
CA VAL A 498 -2.66 4.18 2.80
C VAL A 498 -2.63 3.39 1.50
N CYS A 499 -3.49 2.38 1.32
CA CYS A 499 -3.59 1.66 0.05
C CYS A 499 -3.98 2.60 -1.11
N LYS A 500 -4.93 3.52 -0.89
CA LYS A 500 -5.33 4.53 -1.87
C LYS A 500 -4.19 5.49 -2.20
N TYR A 501 -3.46 6.00 -1.20
CA TYR A 501 -2.41 6.99 -1.39
C TYR A 501 -1.18 6.37 -2.05
N ASN A 502 -0.75 5.19 -1.59
CA ASN A 502 0.35 4.46 -2.20
C ASN A 502 0.04 4.05 -3.65
N GLY A 503 -1.22 3.77 -3.97
CA GLY A 503 -1.68 3.42 -5.32
C GLY A 503 -1.67 4.56 -6.34
N ARG A 504 -1.35 5.82 -5.94
CA ARG A 504 -1.19 6.94 -6.87
C ARG A 504 -0.02 6.74 -7.80
N ILE A 505 1.09 6.26 -7.27
CA ILE A 505 2.30 5.91 -8.01
C ILE A 505 3.19 5.01 -7.16
N THR A 506 3.81 3.99 -7.75
CA THR A 506 4.83 3.20 -7.06
C THR A 506 6.03 4.06 -6.68
N SER A 507 6.63 3.79 -5.51
CA SER A 507 7.80 4.54 -5.01
C SER A 507 8.97 4.53 -5.99
N GLU A 508 9.14 3.45 -6.73
CA GLU A 508 10.21 3.26 -7.72
C GLU A 508 10.04 4.16 -8.96
N MET A 509 8.86 4.74 -9.16
CA MET A 509 8.56 5.72 -10.22
C MET A 509 8.46 7.15 -9.69
N LEU A 510 8.48 7.36 -8.37
CA LEU A 510 8.38 8.69 -7.78
C LEU A 510 9.70 9.44 -7.92
N ASP A 511 9.62 10.69 -8.35
CA ASP A 511 10.72 11.66 -8.39
C ASP A 511 10.21 13.10 -8.21
N ALA A 512 11.12 14.06 -8.20
CA ALA A 512 10.81 15.49 -8.00
C ALA A 512 9.93 16.14 -9.09
N ASN A 513 9.68 15.47 -10.22
CA ASN A 513 8.95 16.02 -11.37
C ASN A 513 7.57 15.41 -11.56
N VAL A 514 7.20 14.39 -10.74
CA VAL A 514 5.92 13.68 -10.88
C VAL A 514 4.73 14.61 -10.58
N TYR A 515 4.90 15.47 -9.57
CA TYR A 515 3.87 16.41 -9.14
C TYR A 515 4.37 17.86 -9.31
N THR A 516 3.46 18.81 -9.45
CA THR A 516 3.80 20.22 -9.19
C THR A 516 4.14 20.40 -7.70
N CYS A 517 4.86 21.46 -7.35
CA CYS A 517 5.18 21.70 -5.92
C CYS A 517 3.92 21.85 -5.07
N GLU A 518 2.86 22.42 -5.62
CA GLU A 518 1.58 22.62 -4.96
C GLU A 518 0.85 21.28 -4.73
N GLU A 519 0.87 20.38 -5.71
CA GLU A 519 0.32 19.02 -5.56
C GLU A 519 1.15 18.21 -4.59
N PHE A 520 2.49 18.31 -4.63
CA PHE A 520 3.36 17.66 -3.65
C PHE A 520 3.04 18.12 -2.22
N GLU A 521 2.88 19.41 -2.00
CA GLU A 521 2.51 19.96 -0.70
C GLU A 521 1.20 19.35 -0.19
N GLN A 522 0.18 19.28 -1.06
CA GLN A 522 -1.11 18.66 -0.73
C GLN A 522 -0.93 17.20 -0.34
N VAL A 523 -0.25 16.40 -1.17
CA VAL A 523 -0.06 14.97 -0.96
C VAL A 523 0.75 14.68 0.30
N VAL A 524 1.81 15.45 0.56
CA VAL A 524 2.61 15.34 1.78
C VAL A 524 1.78 15.67 3.02
N ASN A 525 0.94 16.69 2.96
CA ASN A 525 0.04 17.04 4.06
C ASN A 525 -1.01 15.93 4.33
N GLU A 526 -1.51 15.26 3.29
CA GLU A 526 -2.39 14.11 3.43
C GLU A 526 -1.67 12.95 4.17
N TYR A 527 -0.41 12.65 3.84
CA TYR A 527 0.38 11.65 4.54
C TYR A 527 0.71 12.06 5.99
N HIS A 528 1.04 13.32 6.24
CA HIS A 528 1.26 13.80 7.61
C HIS A 528 0.01 13.65 8.48
N ALA A 529 -1.16 13.99 7.94
CA ALA A 529 -2.44 13.81 8.64
C ALA A 529 -2.72 12.32 8.90
N LEU A 530 -2.42 11.45 7.93
CA LEU A 530 -2.62 10.01 8.06
C LEU A 530 -1.63 9.41 9.08
N GLU A 531 -0.36 9.83 9.07
CA GLU A 531 0.66 9.41 10.04
C GLU A 531 0.26 9.82 11.47
N ALA A 532 -0.25 11.03 11.64
CA ALA A 532 -0.72 11.50 12.96
C ALA A 532 -1.88 10.63 13.50
N ARG A 533 -2.81 10.20 12.62
CA ARG A 533 -3.88 9.25 12.98
C ARG A 533 -3.29 7.88 13.33
N ALA A 534 -2.40 7.36 12.50
CA ALA A 534 -1.78 6.05 12.70
C ALA A 534 -0.96 5.99 14.00
N LEU A 535 -0.22 7.03 14.32
CA LEU A 535 0.54 7.13 15.59
C LEU A 535 -0.36 7.21 16.81
N ARG A 536 -1.48 7.93 16.72
CA ARG A 536 -2.45 8.02 17.82
C ARG A 536 -3.02 6.65 18.14
N LEU A 537 -3.51 5.94 17.13
CA LEU A 537 -4.03 4.59 17.32
C LEU A 537 -2.95 3.64 17.84
N PHE A 538 -1.72 3.73 17.34
CA PHE A 538 -0.60 2.91 17.82
C PHE A 538 -0.37 3.04 19.35
N ILE A 539 -0.47 4.27 19.89
CA ILE A 539 -0.30 4.53 21.32
C ILE A 539 -1.47 3.96 22.15
N GLU A 540 -2.67 3.90 21.58
CA GLU A 540 -3.89 3.41 22.22
C GLU A 540 -3.98 1.87 22.21
N LEU A 541 -3.26 1.22 21.29
CA LEU A 541 -3.26 -0.25 21.16
C LEU A 541 -2.61 -0.95 22.35
N LYS A 542 -3.11 -2.13 22.68
CA LYS A 542 -2.46 -3.06 23.60
C LYS A 542 -1.02 -3.33 23.12
N PRO A 543 -0.02 -3.40 24.03
CA PRO A 543 1.37 -3.61 23.64
C PRO A 543 1.60 -4.83 22.74
N GLU A 544 0.87 -5.91 22.96
CA GLU A 544 0.96 -7.15 22.19
C GLU A 544 0.51 -7.00 20.73
N CYS A 545 -0.34 -6.00 20.42
CA CYS A 545 -0.80 -5.70 19.06
C CYS A 545 0.11 -4.73 18.32
N GLN A 546 1.05 -4.07 19.01
CA GLN A 546 1.81 -2.95 18.43
C GLN A 546 2.74 -3.39 17.30
N ASP A 547 3.39 -4.55 17.39
CA ASP A 547 4.27 -5.05 16.34
C ASP A 547 3.48 -5.44 15.08
N ALA A 548 2.34 -6.09 15.23
CA ALA A 548 1.44 -6.39 14.11
C ALA A 548 0.93 -5.10 13.45
N TYR A 549 0.48 -4.14 14.23
CA TYR A 549 0.01 -2.85 13.72
C TYR A 549 1.13 -2.07 13.01
N ARG A 550 2.33 -2.09 13.57
CA ARG A 550 3.50 -1.44 12.95
C ARG A 550 3.79 -2.03 11.57
N GLN A 551 3.78 -3.35 11.43
CA GLN A 551 4.02 -4.03 10.16
C GLN A 551 2.93 -3.73 9.13
N LEU A 552 1.67 -3.86 9.53
CA LEU A 552 0.53 -3.85 8.62
C LEU A 552 0.07 -2.43 8.24
N ILE A 553 0.26 -1.44 9.12
CA ILE A 553 -0.30 -0.10 8.96
C ILE A 553 0.74 1.00 9.17
N LEU A 554 1.39 1.07 10.33
CA LEU A 554 2.18 2.25 10.70
C LEU A 554 3.42 2.41 9.82
N PHE A 555 4.18 1.34 9.58
CA PHE A 555 5.36 1.38 8.71
C PHE A 555 5.00 1.76 7.27
N PRO A 556 3.99 1.16 6.59
CA PRO A 556 3.58 1.61 5.27
C PRO A 556 3.22 3.09 5.18
N VAL A 557 2.52 3.63 6.18
CA VAL A 557 2.17 5.06 6.25
C VAL A 557 3.43 5.91 6.40
N GLN A 558 4.31 5.58 7.35
CA GLN A 558 5.51 6.34 7.63
C GLN A 558 6.53 6.28 6.50
N ALA A 559 6.76 5.10 5.96
CA ALA A 559 7.77 4.85 4.94
C ALA A 559 7.42 5.58 3.64
N MET A 560 6.21 5.35 3.12
CA MET A 560 5.80 6.00 1.86
C MET A 560 5.62 7.50 2.03
N GLY A 561 4.99 7.95 3.12
CA GLY A 561 4.86 9.37 3.43
C GLY A 561 6.22 10.08 3.53
N ASN A 562 7.22 9.43 4.09
CA ASN A 562 8.58 9.95 4.16
C ASN A 562 9.28 10.02 2.78
N VAL A 563 9.02 9.09 1.89
CA VAL A 563 9.55 9.15 0.51
C VAL A 563 8.91 10.32 -0.27
N TYR A 564 7.59 10.55 -0.09
CA TYR A 564 6.91 11.73 -0.64
C TYR A 564 7.49 13.03 -0.07
N GLU A 565 7.72 13.12 1.24
CA GLU A 565 8.37 14.24 1.90
C GLU A 565 9.75 14.52 1.30
N MET A 566 10.55 13.49 1.07
CA MET A 566 11.90 13.59 0.52
C MET A 566 11.89 14.17 -0.90
N TYR A 567 11.03 13.66 -1.78
CA TYR A 567 10.96 14.14 -3.16
C TYR A 567 10.29 15.52 -3.28
N TYR A 568 9.34 15.83 -2.40
CA TYR A 568 8.82 17.19 -2.27
C TYR A 568 9.92 18.16 -1.87
N ALA A 569 10.73 17.82 -0.88
CA ALA A 569 11.85 18.65 -0.46
C ALA A 569 12.88 18.81 -1.59
N GLN A 570 13.15 17.78 -2.40
CA GLN A 570 13.99 17.89 -3.60
C GLN A 570 13.36 18.82 -4.64
N ALA A 571 12.07 18.69 -4.92
CA ALA A 571 11.35 19.53 -5.89
C ALA A 571 11.44 21.01 -5.49
N MET A 572 11.22 21.32 -4.21
CA MET A 572 11.36 22.68 -3.67
C MET A 572 12.80 23.17 -3.72
N ASN A 573 13.79 22.33 -3.38
CA ASN A 573 15.20 22.68 -3.52
C ASN A 573 15.55 23.07 -4.96
N LEU A 574 15.15 22.26 -5.94
CA LEU A 574 15.42 22.52 -7.36
C LEU A 574 14.70 23.78 -7.85
N LYS A 575 13.43 23.98 -7.47
CA LYS A 575 12.64 25.16 -7.82
C LYS A 575 13.28 26.44 -7.30
N LEU A 576 13.61 26.49 -6.01
CA LEU A 576 14.21 27.67 -5.38
C LEU A 576 15.64 27.91 -5.87
N ALA A 577 16.43 26.86 -6.06
CA ALA A 577 17.77 26.98 -6.60
C ALA A 577 17.77 27.54 -8.04
N SER A 578 16.75 27.23 -8.84
CA SER A 578 16.64 27.76 -10.22
C SER A 578 16.47 29.27 -10.29
N VAL A 579 16.02 29.90 -9.20
CA VAL A 579 15.86 31.36 -9.06
C VAL A 579 16.91 31.97 -8.11
N GLY A 580 17.90 31.19 -7.68
CA GLY A 580 18.98 31.64 -6.79
C GLY A 580 18.54 31.90 -5.34
N ASP A 581 17.39 31.39 -4.92
CA ASP A 581 16.86 31.59 -3.59
C ASP A 581 17.63 30.76 -2.56
N PRO A 582 18.27 31.36 -1.53
CA PRO A 582 19.04 30.66 -0.51
C PRO A 582 18.18 29.71 0.37
N GLU A 583 16.85 29.88 0.41
CA GLU A 583 15.93 28.91 1.04
C GLU A 583 16.08 27.52 0.43
N ALA A 584 16.56 27.39 -0.80
CA ALA A 584 16.88 26.10 -1.43
C ALA A 584 17.74 25.23 -0.51
N ASN A 585 18.65 25.81 0.31
CA ASN A 585 19.53 25.07 1.19
C ASN A 585 18.76 24.42 2.36
N LEU A 586 17.73 25.08 2.89
CA LEU A 586 16.87 24.53 3.93
C LEU A 586 16.10 23.31 3.42
N TRP A 587 15.61 23.40 2.18
CA TRP A 587 14.94 22.28 1.52
C TRP A 587 15.89 21.13 1.20
N ALA A 588 17.15 21.43 0.85
CA ALA A 588 18.18 20.39 0.70
C ALA A 588 18.42 19.63 2.00
N ASP A 589 18.48 20.33 3.13
CA ASP A 589 18.65 19.70 4.44
C ASP A 589 17.43 18.88 4.84
N ARG A 590 16.22 19.35 4.56
CA ARG A 590 14.97 18.61 4.75
C ARG A 590 14.96 17.30 3.95
N CYS A 591 15.40 17.34 2.71
CA CYS A 591 15.54 16.13 1.88
C CYS A 591 16.55 15.13 2.48
N ARG A 592 17.71 15.60 2.94
CA ARG A 592 18.72 14.74 3.60
C ARG A 592 18.20 14.13 4.90
N GLN A 593 17.43 14.89 5.68
CA GLN A 593 16.79 14.40 6.90
C GLN A 593 15.75 13.30 6.60
N ALA A 594 14.93 13.49 5.56
CA ALA A 594 13.97 12.48 5.13
C ALA A 594 14.67 11.20 4.63
N PHE A 595 15.75 11.33 3.86
CA PHE A 595 16.58 10.18 3.44
C PHE A 595 17.19 9.42 4.65
N LYS A 596 17.66 10.14 5.65
CA LYS A 596 18.15 9.52 6.90
C LYS A 596 17.02 8.85 7.68
N ARG A 597 15.84 9.48 7.75
CA ARG A 597 14.65 8.91 8.40
C ARG A 597 14.25 7.60 7.77
N ASP A 598 14.26 7.51 6.45
CA ASP A 598 13.98 6.28 5.71
C ASP A 598 14.86 5.12 6.16
N SER A 599 16.17 5.34 6.19
CA SER A 599 17.13 4.34 6.67
C SER A 599 16.86 3.91 8.12
N LEU A 600 16.41 4.82 8.99
CA LEU A 600 16.06 4.51 10.38
C LEU A 600 14.76 3.69 10.49
N LEU A 601 13.76 3.98 9.66
CA LEU A 601 12.51 3.22 9.61
C LEU A 601 12.79 1.78 9.17
N CYS A 602 13.55 1.60 8.10
CA CYS A 602 13.96 0.29 7.61
C CYS A 602 14.84 -0.47 8.62
N LEU A 603 15.78 0.21 9.29
CA LEU A 603 16.60 -0.39 10.34
C LEU A 603 15.75 -0.87 11.51
N TYR A 604 14.78 -0.07 11.96
CA TYR A 604 13.86 -0.47 13.03
C TYR A 604 13.08 -1.72 12.64
N TYR A 605 12.50 -1.74 11.43
CA TYR A 605 11.75 -2.89 10.93
C TYR A 605 12.59 -4.18 10.95
N ASN A 606 13.83 -4.10 10.46
CA ASN A 606 14.69 -5.28 10.34
C ASN A 606 15.29 -5.74 11.67
N LYS A 607 15.66 -4.83 12.57
CA LYS A 607 16.54 -5.15 13.72
C LYS A 607 15.88 -5.04 15.09
N VAL A 608 14.77 -4.31 15.20
CA VAL A 608 14.17 -3.99 16.51
C VAL A 608 12.78 -4.58 16.65
N MET A 609 11.94 -4.39 15.65
CA MET A 609 10.57 -4.88 15.64
C MET A 609 10.54 -6.40 15.81
N SER A 610 9.64 -6.90 16.64
CA SER A 610 9.50 -8.35 16.94
C SER A 610 10.84 -9.01 17.31
N ASP A 611 11.66 -8.32 18.12
CA ASP A 611 12.99 -8.78 18.54
C ASP A 611 13.93 -9.14 17.37
N GLY A 612 13.79 -8.43 16.24
CA GLY A 612 14.60 -8.63 15.04
C GLY A 612 14.23 -9.86 14.21
N LYS A 613 13.06 -10.44 14.42
CA LYS A 613 12.55 -11.59 13.64
C LYS A 613 12.58 -11.35 12.13
N TRP A 614 12.37 -10.10 11.69
CA TRP A 614 12.24 -9.73 10.27
C TRP A 614 13.55 -9.22 9.66
N ASP A 615 14.69 -9.53 10.26
CA ASP A 615 16.01 -9.09 9.78
C ASP A 615 16.27 -9.50 8.33
N GLY A 616 16.40 -8.49 7.47
CA GLY A 616 16.58 -8.63 6.03
C GLY A 616 15.30 -8.50 5.20
N MET A 617 14.11 -8.45 5.81
CA MET A 617 12.84 -8.40 5.08
C MET A 617 12.53 -7.01 4.49
N MET A 618 13.10 -5.93 5.03
CA MET A 618 12.87 -4.57 4.55
C MET A 618 14.20 -3.92 4.13
N ILE A 619 14.79 -4.46 3.07
CA ILE A 619 16.06 -3.98 2.50
C ILE A 619 15.98 -3.70 0.99
N GLN A 620 14.75 -3.73 0.43
CA GLN A 620 14.52 -3.44 -0.98
C GLN A 620 14.91 -2.00 -1.30
N LYS A 621 15.73 -1.80 -2.34
CA LYS A 621 15.96 -0.49 -2.92
C LYS A 621 14.65 0.12 -3.41
N HIS A 622 14.40 1.40 -3.10
CA HIS A 622 13.17 2.10 -3.47
C HIS A 622 13.35 3.61 -3.74
N ILE A 623 14.55 4.14 -3.55
CA ILE A 623 14.88 5.56 -3.78
C ILE A 623 15.86 5.70 -4.95
N SER A 624 15.68 6.73 -5.76
CA SER A 624 16.55 7.08 -6.89
C SER A 624 16.73 5.98 -7.93
N TYR A 625 15.62 5.33 -8.32
CA TYR A 625 15.61 4.42 -9.45
C TYR A 625 15.87 5.13 -10.76
N ARG A 626 16.63 4.49 -11.68
CA ARG A 626 16.88 4.97 -13.03
C ARG A 626 16.19 4.14 -14.09
N THR A 627 16.27 2.80 -13.95
CA THR A 627 15.66 1.82 -14.86
C THR A 627 15.05 0.68 -14.04
N TRP A 628 14.24 -0.18 -14.65
CA TRP A 628 13.66 -1.33 -13.96
C TRP A 628 14.72 -2.34 -13.50
N ASN A 629 15.83 -2.48 -14.22
CA ASN A 629 16.93 -3.38 -13.87
C ASN A 629 18.10 -2.64 -13.20
N ASP A 630 17.81 -1.61 -12.41
CA ASP A 630 18.81 -0.84 -11.69
C ASP A 630 19.55 -1.74 -10.68
N ASN A 631 20.84 -1.94 -10.93
CA ASN A 631 21.70 -2.81 -10.13
C ASN A 631 22.24 -2.15 -8.86
N TYR A 632 21.70 -0.99 -8.46
CA TYR A 632 22.08 -0.38 -7.21
C TYR A 632 21.73 -1.30 -6.05
N ARG A 633 22.71 -1.55 -5.20
CA ARG A 633 22.55 -2.38 -4.01
C ARG A 633 21.95 -1.61 -2.83
N ALA A 634 21.98 -0.29 -2.88
CA ALA A 634 21.51 0.59 -1.83
C ALA A 634 20.77 1.81 -2.41
N ASP A 635 19.92 2.41 -1.61
CA ASP A 635 19.29 3.68 -1.91
C ASP A 635 20.34 4.81 -1.97
N VAL A 636 20.09 5.80 -2.81
CA VAL A 636 20.95 6.96 -3.02
C VAL A 636 20.15 8.22 -2.78
N CYS A 637 20.66 9.11 -1.92
CA CYS A 637 20.03 10.41 -1.69
C CYS A 637 19.85 11.16 -3.03
N PRO A 638 18.67 11.70 -3.30
CA PRO A 638 18.41 12.47 -4.52
C PRO A 638 19.39 13.62 -4.71
N ARG A 639 19.65 13.98 -5.97
CA ARG A 639 20.53 15.12 -6.30
C ARG A 639 19.95 16.42 -5.75
N LEU A 640 20.78 17.20 -5.07
CA LEU A 640 20.44 18.48 -4.49
C LEU A 640 21.36 19.58 -5.02
N VAL A 641 20.86 20.81 -4.98
CA VAL A 641 21.60 22.00 -5.39
C VAL A 641 21.83 22.89 -4.17
N THR A 642 23.04 23.40 -4.03
CA THR A 642 23.39 24.38 -3.01
C THR A 642 23.47 25.76 -3.65
N VAL A 643 22.84 26.74 -3.05
CA VAL A 643 22.83 28.14 -3.48
C VAL A 643 23.72 28.96 -2.53
N ALA A 644 24.60 29.78 -3.11
CA ALA A 644 25.39 30.70 -2.31
C ALA A 644 24.51 31.83 -1.74
N GLU A 645 24.90 32.40 -0.59
CA GLU A 645 24.20 33.55 -0.02
C GLU A 645 24.32 34.74 -0.97
N PRO A 646 23.19 35.33 -1.45
CA PRO A 646 23.21 36.45 -2.34
C PRO A 646 23.66 37.75 -1.62
N LYS A 647 24.32 38.65 -2.32
CA LYS A 647 24.73 39.95 -1.74
C LYS A 647 23.54 40.85 -1.48
N ASN A 648 22.53 40.79 -2.34
CA ASN A 648 21.31 41.55 -2.29
C ASN A 648 20.10 40.67 -2.26
N GLY A 649 18.98 41.21 -1.81
CA GLY A 649 17.70 40.50 -1.87
C GLY A 649 17.14 40.32 -3.28
N PRO A 650 15.92 39.79 -3.40
CA PRO A 650 15.34 39.41 -4.69
C PRO A 650 14.72 40.58 -5.46
N VAL A 651 14.51 40.35 -6.76
CA VAL A 651 13.66 41.16 -7.64
C VAL A 651 12.31 40.42 -7.79
N PHE A 652 11.21 41.08 -7.46
CA PHE A 652 9.86 40.53 -7.52
C PHE A 652 9.21 40.80 -8.89
N SER A 653 8.38 39.83 -9.33
CA SER A 653 7.59 39.96 -10.57
C SER A 653 6.12 39.86 -10.25
N SER A 654 5.28 40.47 -11.09
CA SER A 654 3.84 40.46 -10.90
C SER A 654 3.23 39.06 -11.05
N ASN A 655 2.17 38.81 -10.32
CA ASN A 655 1.29 37.67 -10.51
C ASN A 655 -0.16 38.20 -10.51
N ASN A 656 -0.87 38.01 -11.62
CA ASN A 656 -2.24 38.51 -11.81
C ASN A 656 -2.37 40.04 -11.64
N GLY A 657 -1.37 40.82 -12.06
CA GLY A 657 -1.39 42.27 -12.06
C GLY A 657 -1.14 42.94 -10.71
N TYR A 658 -0.52 42.23 -9.78
CA TYR A 658 -0.02 42.79 -8.52
C TYR A 658 1.23 42.04 -8.03
N ILE A 659 1.97 42.67 -7.11
CA ILE A 659 3.16 42.14 -6.47
C ILE A 659 2.95 42.21 -4.95
N SER A 660 2.98 41.08 -4.27
CA SER A 660 2.92 41.01 -2.80
C SER A 660 4.28 40.60 -2.27
N ILE A 661 4.80 41.32 -1.27
CA ILE A 661 6.16 41.19 -0.74
C ILE A 661 6.06 41.12 0.80
N GLU A 662 6.67 40.13 1.41
CA GLU A 662 6.91 40.11 2.83
C GLU A 662 7.93 41.19 3.20
N ALA A 663 7.64 42.02 4.19
CA ALA A 663 8.46 43.22 4.45
C ALA A 663 9.89 42.90 4.86
N GLU A 664 10.16 41.70 5.33
CA GLU A 664 11.53 41.26 5.62
C GLU A 664 12.34 40.86 4.37
N HIS A 665 11.70 40.59 3.24
CA HIS A 665 12.37 40.21 1.99
C HIS A 665 12.83 41.43 1.18
N THR A 666 13.64 42.25 1.81
CA THR A 666 14.21 43.47 1.21
C THR A 666 15.28 43.16 0.18
N TYR A 667 15.43 44.04 -0.82
CA TYR A 667 16.60 44.04 -1.72
C TYR A 667 17.86 44.51 -0.98
N SER A 668 17.77 45.62 -0.22
CA SER A 668 18.83 46.08 0.67
C SER A 668 18.27 46.78 1.92
N ARG A 669 19.13 46.91 2.94
CA ARG A 669 18.83 47.57 4.23
C ARG A 669 19.96 48.55 4.54
N GLU A 670 19.64 49.78 4.71
CA GLU A 670 20.55 50.76 5.26
C GLU A 670 20.14 51.08 6.70
N ASN A 671 21.05 50.92 7.67
CA ASN A 671 20.78 51.17 9.06
C ASN A 671 20.94 52.65 9.37
N ALA A 672 20.29 53.15 10.42
CA ALA A 672 20.62 54.43 11.03
C ALA A 672 21.99 54.38 11.75
N SER A 673 22.47 55.52 12.18
CA SER A 673 23.76 55.63 12.88
C SER A 673 23.80 54.82 14.21
N ALA A 674 22.68 54.78 14.94
CA ALA A 674 22.55 54.08 16.24
C ALA A 674 21.43 53.03 16.33
N ALA A 675 20.63 52.88 15.27
CA ALA A 675 19.56 51.88 15.19
C ALA A 675 19.73 50.97 13.97
N LYS A 676 19.31 49.69 14.10
CA LYS A 676 19.47 48.65 13.10
C LYS A 676 18.11 48.06 12.73
N TRP A 677 17.93 47.73 11.46
CA TRP A 677 16.79 46.95 11.00
C TRP A 677 16.79 45.58 11.63
N THR A 678 15.75 45.25 12.36
CA THR A 678 15.59 44.02 13.10
C THR A 678 14.31 43.30 12.63
N ILE A 679 14.43 42.02 12.31
CA ILE A 679 13.29 41.14 11.99
C ILE A 679 12.71 40.70 13.32
N ILE A 680 11.38 40.83 13.48
CA ILE A 680 10.61 40.36 14.63
C ILE A 680 9.85 39.10 14.19
N PRO A 681 10.34 37.91 14.58
CA PRO A 681 9.75 36.66 14.12
C PRO A 681 8.26 36.54 14.50
N TYR A 682 7.45 35.98 13.61
CA TYR A 682 6.01 35.71 13.80
C TYR A 682 5.16 36.95 14.08
N MET A 683 5.64 38.15 13.79
CA MET A 683 4.93 39.41 14.06
C MET A 683 3.86 39.68 13.02
N GLY A 684 4.12 39.40 11.74
CA GLY A 684 3.22 39.68 10.62
C GLY A 684 2.06 38.66 10.51
N ARG A 685 1.03 39.02 9.76
CA ARG A 685 -0.10 38.10 9.50
C ARG A 685 0.30 36.85 8.74
N THR A 686 1.36 36.93 7.96
CA THR A 686 1.83 35.84 7.08
C THR A 686 3.21 35.36 7.47
N LEU A 687 4.13 36.24 7.83
CA LEU A 687 5.50 35.92 8.19
C LEU A 687 5.97 36.74 9.38
N SER A 688 7.01 37.56 9.24
CA SER A 688 7.57 38.39 10.30
C SER A 688 7.23 39.86 10.13
N GLY A 689 7.60 40.68 11.10
CA GLY A 689 7.65 42.14 10.92
C GLY A 689 9.09 42.63 10.87
N ILE A 690 9.36 43.76 10.25
CA ILE A 690 10.66 44.41 10.27
C ILE A 690 10.56 45.80 10.83
N SER A 691 11.44 46.14 11.75
CA SER A 691 11.44 47.47 12.40
C SER A 691 12.84 47.93 12.73
N LEU A 692 13.04 49.25 12.80
CA LEU A 692 14.29 49.87 13.21
C LEU A 692 14.37 49.92 14.75
N MET A 693 15.42 49.35 15.32
CA MET A 693 15.58 49.22 16.77
C MET A 693 16.97 49.60 17.23
N PRO A 694 17.17 50.18 18.45
CA PRO A 694 16.13 50.42 19.46
C PRO A 694 15.24 51.66 19.14
N TYR A 695 14.02 51.68 19.65
CA TYR A 695 13.05 52.74 19.37
C TYR A 695 13.33 54.11 19.97
N THR A 696 14.37 54.18 20.78
CA THR A 696 14.86 55.41 21.42
C THR A 696 15.82 56.20 20.54
N GLU A 697 16.30 55.60 19.47
CA GLU A 697 17.29 56.18 18.59
C GLU A 697 16.67 56.84 17.37
N LYS A 698 17.43 57.78 16.76
CA LYS A 698 17.00 58.44 15.50
C LYS A 698 17.02 57.48 14.33
N THR A 699 16.17 57.78 13.36
CA THR A 699 15.99 57.03 12.13
C THR A 699 16.82 57.51 10.97
N ASP A 700 17.67 58.55 11.18
CA ASP A 700 18.40 59.26 10.13
C ASP A 700 19.21 58.31 9.24
N GLY A 701 18.91 58.38 7.93
CA GLY A 701 19.58 57.60 6.88
C GLY A 701 19.12 56.15 6.75
N ALA A 702 18.21 55.66 7.63
CA ALA A 702 17.72 54.29 7.53
C ALA A 702 16.79 54.10 6.32
N LYS A 703 16.99 53.06 5.55
CA LYS A 703 16.15 52.72 4.41
C LYS A 703 15.93 51.23 4.26
N LEU A 704 14.74 50.86 3.78
CA LEU A 704 14.45 49.55 3.21
C LEU A 704 14.23 49.72 1.71
N THR A 705 14.84 48.86 0.89
CA THR A 705 14.58 48.89 -0.55
C THR A 705 14.05 47.56 -1.02
N TYR A 706 13.14 47.59 -1.97
CA TYR A 706 12.54 46.46 -2.64
C TYR A 706 12.63 46.66 -4.16
N ARG A 707 13.02 45.62 -4.89
CA ARG A 707 13.05 45.68 -6.35
C ARG A 707 11.92 44.91 -6.98
N PHE A 708 11.31 45.46 -8.02
CA PHE A 708 10.17 44.87 -8.69
C PHE A 708 10.07 45.18 -10.18
N LYS A 709 9.37 44.34 -10.96
CA LYS A 709 9.03 44.58 -12.35
C LYS A 709 7.60 45.09 -12.47
N ALA A 710 7.41 46.23 -13.17
CA ALA A 710 6.13 46.93 -13.25
C ALA A 710 5.30 46.62 -14.50
N ASP A 711 5.73 45.70 -15.37
CA ASP A 711 5.00 45.22 -16.56
C ASP A 711 4.51 46.35 -17.50
N GLY A 712 5.24 47.47 -17.59
CA GLY A 712 4.90 48.62 -18.43
C GLY A 712 3.77 49.51 -17.91
N VAL A 713 3.35 49.33 -16.66
CA VAL A 713 2.37 50.20 -16.00
C VAL A 713 2.98 51.54 -15.64
N LYS A 714 2.24 52.62 -15.82
CA LYS A 714 2.73 54.00 -15.57
C LYS A 714 2.49 54.50 -14.14
N THR A 715 1.60 53.89 -13.43
CA THR A 715 1.27 54.19 -12.01
C THR A 715 0.97 52.91 -11.28
N ALA A 716 1.33 52.81 -10.00
CA ALA A 716 0.99 51.73 -9.13
C ALA A 716 0.38 52.23 -7.81
N LYS A 717 -0.57 51.53 -7.26
CA LYS A 717 -1.03 51.76 -5.90
C LYS A 717 -0.22 50.86 -4.96
N VAL A 718 0.58 51.50 -4.13
CA VAL A 718 1.41 50.81 -3.15
C VAL A 718 0.68 50.74 -1.83
N HIS A 719 0.31 49.56 -1.41
CA HIS A 719 -0.26 49.27 -0.10
C HIS A 719 0.89 48.91 0.86
N VAL A 720 1.06 49.72 1.90
CA VAL A 720 2.02 49.45 2.97
C VAL A 720 1.24 49.01 4.19
N ILE A 721 1.51 47.78 4.61
CA ILE A 721 0.86 47.16 5.77
C ILE A 721 1.82 47.20 6.95
N THR A 722 1.41 47.89 8.01
CA THR A 722 2.14 48.02 9.25
C THR A 722 1.35 47.43 10.42
N LYS A 723 2.05 47.04 11.48
CA LYS A 723 1.40 46.78 12.77
C LYS A 723 0.64 48.04 13.23
N SER A 724 -0.54 47.84 13.81
CA SER A 724 -1.26 48.96 14.43
C SER A 724 -0.48 49.47 15.63
N THR A 725 0.11 50.67 15.48
CA THR A 725 0.90 51.37 16.50
C THR A 725 0.27 52.73 16.72
N LEU A 726 0.04 53.11 17.97
CA LEU A 726 -0.52 54.42 18.30
C LEU A 726 0.59 55.49 18.23
N ASP A 727 0.16 56.78 18.23
CA ASP A 727 1.08 57.89 18.26
C ASP A 727 1.70 58.08 19.68
N PHE A 728 2.65 57.22 20.00
CA PHE A 728 3.35 57.20 21.29
C PHE A 728 4.33 58.40 21.48
N LEU A 729 4.56 59.16 20.41
CA LEU A 729 5.39 60.38 20.44
C LEU A 729 4.57 61.64 20.68
N ASP A 730 3.23 61.50 20.67
CA ASP A 730 2.28 62.63 20.87
C ASP A 730 2.54 63.83 19.93
N LYS A 731 2.76 63.54 18.67
CA LYS A 731 3.11 64.54 17.64
C LYS A 731 2.15 64.60 16.45
N GLY A 732 1.00 63.98 16.55
CA GLY A 732 0.00 63.91 15.49
C GLY A 732 0.19 62.78 14.51
N GLY A 733 0.82 61.71 14.96
CA GLY A 733 1.04 60.48 14.23
C GLY A 733 2.49 60.24 13.82
N LEU A 734 2.79 58.99 13.45
CA LEU A 734 4.12 58.53 13.03
C LEU A 734 4.23 58.55 11.53
N VAL A 735 5.42 58.93 10.99
CA VAL A 735 5.64 59.18 9.60
C VAL A 735 6.74 58.29 9.02
N TYR A 736 6.54 57.83 7.81
CA TYR A 736 7.59 57.32 6.94
C TYR A 736 7.45 57.96 5.53
N GLU A 737 8.54 57.95 4.79
CA GLU A 737 8.56 58.37 3.37
C GLU A 737 8.57 57.15 2.46
N LEU A 738 7.88 57.25 1.35
CA LEU A 738 7.76 56.25 0.31
C LEU A 738 8.09 56.85 -1.04
N SER A 739 8.99 56.24 -1.81
CA SER A 739 9.32 56.65 -3.18
C SER A 739 9.56 55.46 -4.10
N VAL A 740 9.37 55.67 -5.40
CA VAL A 740 9.82 54.73 -6.45
C VAL A 740 10.94 55.38 -7.23
N ASP A 741 12.05 54.70 -7.41
CA ASP A 741 13.25 55.16 -8.08
C ASP A 741 13.75 56.49 -7.48
N ASP A 742 14.18 57.44 -8.33
CA ASP A 742 14.69 58.77 -7.93
C ASP A 742 13.59 59.83 -7.84
N GLN A 743 12.32 59.44 -7.68
CA GLN A 743 11.21 60.38 -7.58
C GLN A 743 11.13 61.01 -6.18
N THR A 744 10.45 62.17 -6.11
CA THR A 744 10.24 62.85 -4.83
C THR A 744 9.47 61.96 -3.87
N PRO A 745 9.99 61.70 -2.66
CA PRO A 745 9.31 60.90 -1.68
C PRO A 745 7.96 61.49 -1.24
N VAL A 746 6.99 60.63 -1.03
CA VAL A 746 5.68 60.93 -0.44
C VAL A 746 5.71 60.62 1.06
N CYS A 747 5.44 61.64 1.88
CA CYS A 747 5.32 61.48 3.33
C CYS A 747 4.00 60.83 3.66
N VAL A 748 4.01 59.75 4.43
CA VAL A 748 2.87 58.96 4.88
C VAL A 748 2.78 58.97 6.39
N ASN A 749 1.83 59.73 6.89
CA ASN A 749 1.45 59.65 8.30
C ASN A 749 0.41 58.53 8.49
N PHE A 750 0.85 57.35 8.94
CA PHE A 750 0.03 56.14 8.84
C PHE A 750 -0.99 55.99 9.94
N ASN A 751 -0.82 56.68 11.08
CA ASN A 751 -1.66 56.49 12.25
C ASN A 751 -2.24 57.77 12.85
N LYS A 752 -2.22 58.93 12.12
CA LYS A 752 -2.75 60.23 12.59
C LYS A 752 -4.20 60.15 13.03
N ASP A 753 -5.01 59.34 12.38
CA ASP A 753 -6.44 59.17 12.65
C ASP A 753 -6.72 57.95 13.57
N LEU A 754 -5.67 57.24 14.02
CA LEU A 754 -5.78 56.10 14.91
C LEU A 754 -5.86 56.55 16.38
N ASN A 755 -6.96 57.20 16.73
CA ASN A 755 -7.18 57.77 18.05
C ASN A 755 -8.63 57.65 18.46
N GLU A 756 -8.92 57.89 19.75
CA GLU A 756 -10.27 57.75 20.35
C GLU A 756 -11.12 59.05 20.25
N LYS A 757 -10.78 59.96 19.34
CA LYS A 757 -11.63 61.12 19.10
C LYS A 757 -12.97 60.67 18.52
N PRO A 758 -14.08 61.44 18.83
CA PRO A 758 -15.42 61.04 18.42
C PRO A 758 -15.60 60.70 16.92
N GLU A 759 -14.87 61.40 16.04
CA GLU A 759 -14.90 61.22 14.59
C GLU A 759 -14.20 59.92 14.17
N ASN A 760 -13.25 59.39 14.96
CA ASN A 760 -12.40 58.27 14.60
C ASN A 760 -12.69 56.97 15.34
N ILE A 761 -13.22 57.06 16.56
CA ILE A 761 -13.26 55.95 17.53
C ILE A 761 -13.98 54.70 16.97
N TYR A 762 -15.13 54.87 16.33
CA TYR A 762 -15.91 53.72 15.79
C TYR A 762 -15.59 53.40 14.32
N SER A 763 -15.19 54.39 13.52
CA SER A 763 -14.98 54.24 12.10
C SER A 763 -13.54 53.84 11.74
N ILE A 764 -12.56 54.22 12.52
CA ILE A 764 -11.11 53.99 12.26
C ILE A 764 -10.46 53.22 13.41
N TYR A 765 -10.55 53.74 14.64
CA TYR A 765 -9.76 53.23 15.78
C TYR A 765 -10.10 51.78 16.11
N TYR A 766 -11.35 51.50 16.55
CA TYR A 766 -11.69 50.14 16.96
C TYR A 766 -11.56 49.12 15.84
N PRO A 767 -12.00 49.35 14.61
CA PRO A 767 -11.76 48.39 13.52
C PRO A 767 -10.29 48.14 13.25
N THR A 768 -9.45 49.15 13.30
CA THR A 768 -8.03 49.07 12.99
C THR A 768 -7.26 48.35 14.10
N VAL A 769 -7.45 48.75 15.38
CA VAL A 769 -6.77 48.10 16.48
C VAL A 769 -7.25 46.66 16.66
N ALA A 770 -8.53 46.37 16.39
CA ALA A 770 -9.05 45.01 16.40
C ALA A 770 -8.46 44.15 15.25
N SER A 771 -8.22 44.76 14.09
CA SER A 771 -7.56 44.07 12.95
C SER A 771 -6.05 43.92 13.11
N ARG A 772 -5.46 44.67 14.05
CA ARG A 772 -4.02 44.69 14.40
C ARG A 772 -3.07 45.20 13.33
N VAL A 773 -3.57 45.67 12.20
CA VAL A 773 -2.77 46.26 11.12
C VAL A 773 -3.34 47.56 10.66
N VAL A 774 -2.50 48.47 10.18
CA VAL A 774 -2.84 49.67 9.44
C VAL A 774 -2.42 49.46 7.99
N GLU A 775 -3.35 49.67 7.06
CA GLU A 775 -3.08 49.66 5.62
C GLU A 775 -3.13 51.11 5.08
N GLN A 776 -2.00 51.57 4.52
CA GLN A 776 -1.95 52.85 3.85
C GLN A 776 -1.75 52.61 2.34
N ILE A 777 -2.48 53.32 1.52
CA ILE A 777 -2.46 53.21 0.06
C ILE A 777 -1.92 54.53 -0.52
N VAL A 778 -0.83 54.42 -1.30
CA VAL A 778 -0.20 55.55 -1.95
C VAL A 778 -0.09 55.26 -3.45
N GLU A 779 -0.61 56.18 -4.28
CA GLU A 779 -0.42 56.06 -5.73
C GLU A 779 0.89 56.74 -6.13
N LEU A 780 1.77 55.93 -6.77
CA LEU A 780 3.10 56.39 -7.19
C LEU A 780 3.25 56.22 -8.70
N PRO A 781 3.88 57.20 -9.38
CA PRO A 781 4.20 57.09 -10.79
C PRO A 781 5.35 56.08 -10.99
N ILE A 782 5.34 55.39 -12.12
CA ILE A 782 6.34 54.43 -12.54
C ILE A 782 7.00 54.91 -13.82
N ALA A 783 8.32 54.94 -13.86
CA ALA A 783 9.07 55.41 -15.02
C ALA A 783 8.99 54.36 -16.17
N ALA A 784 8.60 54.80 -17.37
CA ALA A 784 8.36 53.92 -18.51
C ALA A 784 9.65 53.38 -19.21
N ASN A 785 10.82 53.84 -18.77
CA ASN A 785 12.10 53.58 -19.44
C ASN A 785 12.98 52.54 -18.75
N GLN A 786 12.50 51.86 -17.74
CA GLN A 786 13.22 50.81 -17.05
C GLN A 786 12.29 49.61 -16.78
N ASP A 787 12.92 48.46 -16.72
CA ASP A 787 12.24 47.14 -16.53
C ASP A 787 12.08 46.80 -15.05
N VAL A 788 13.04 47.23 -14.24
CA VAL A 788 13.12 46.98 -12.79
C VAL A 788 13.09 48.28 -12.03
N HIS A 789 12.20 48.40 -11.08
CA HIS A 789 12.02 49.61 -10.25
C HIS A 789 12.44 49.31 -8.80
N THR A 790 12.78 50.34 -8.07
CA THR A 790 13.15 50.29 -6.67
C THR A 790 12.14 51.08 -5.85
N LEU A 791 11.39 50.38 -4.99
CA LEU A 791 10.57 51.00 -3.94
C LEU A 791 11.44 51.22 -2.72
N THR A 792 11.47 52.45 -2.21
CA THR A 792 12.22 52.82 -0.99
C THR A 792 11.29 53.26 0.10
N ILE A 793 11.48 52.70 1.31
CA ILE A 793 10.81 53.15 2.54
C ILE A 793 11.85 53.79 3.46
N HIS A 794 11.60 55.02 3.88
CA HIS A 794 12.48 55.70 4.84
C HIS A 794 11.63 56.13 6.06
N PRO A 795 11.79 55.50 7.21
CA PRO A 795 11.07 55.87 8.44
C PRO A 795 11.57 57.23 8.91
N GLN A 796 10.66 58.15 9.15
CA GLN A 796 10.97 59.45 9.77
C GLN A 796 10.87 59.36 11.30
N ASP A 797 10.10 58.35 11.78
CA ASP A 797 9.84 58.11 13.18
C ASP A 797 10.24 56.69 13.58
N PRO A 798 10.68 56.45 14.81
CA PRO A 798 10.94 55.11 15.33
C PRO A 798 9.63 54.37 15.63
N GLY A 799 9.71 53.07 15.84
CA GLY A 799 8.61 52.24 16.32
C GLY A 799 7.59 51.81 15.24
N ILE A 800 7.88 52.08 13.98
CA ILE A 800 7.08 51.58 12.85
C ILE A 800 7.52 50.17 12.53
N VAL A 801 6.57 49.23 12.55
CA VAL A 801 6.81 47.82 12.17
C VAL A 801 6.11 47.55 10.84
N PHE A 802 6.88 47.27 9.82
CA PHE A 802 6.39 46.91 8.49
C PHE A 802 6.18 45.41 8.42
N GLU A 803 5.00 44.98 7.93
CA GLU A 803 4.64 43.56 7.84
C GLU A 803 4.61 43.07 6.37
N LYS A 804 3.99 43.86 5.49
CA LYS A 804 3.81 43.47 4.10
C LYS A 804 3.66 44.66 3.17
N ILE A 805 4.04 44.49 1.92
CA ILE A 805 3.87 45.51 0.86
C ILE A 805 3.14 44.87 -0.30
N VAL A 806 2.10 45.56 -0.81
CA VAL A 806 1.44 45.14 -2.04
C VAL A 806 1.54 46.27 -3.08
N ILE A 807 2.12 45.98 -4.23
CA ILE A 807 2.19 46.87 -5.36
C ILE A 807 1.11 46.48 -6.37
N ASP A 808 0.00 47.19 -6.37
CA ASP A 808 -1.12 46.96 -7.27
C ASP A 808 -0.87 47.63 -8.61
N LEU A 809 -0.73 46.81 -9.64
CA LEU A 809 -0.55 47.19 -11.03
C LEU A 809 -1.88 47.16 -11.82
N GLY A 810 -3.02 47.15 -11.10
CA GLY A 810 -4.37 47.16 -11.67
C GLY A 810 -5.12 45.82 -11.53
N GLY A 811 -4.52 44.81 -10.89
CA GLY A 811 -5.12 43.48 -10.72
C GLY A 811 -5.39 43.06 -9.28
N TYR A 812 -4.99 43.85 -8.30
CA TYR A 812 -5.15 43.45 -6.88
C TYR A 812 -6.61 43.53 -6.43
N LYS A 813 -7.08 42.41 -5.92
CA LYS A 813 -8.36 42.32 -5.19
C LYS A 813 -8.07 42.14 -3.70
N LYS A 814 -8.67 43.01 -2.87
CA LYS A 814 -8.41 43.00 -1.42
C LYS A 814 -8.61 41.60 -0.81
N GLN A 815 -7.57 41.13 -0.13
CA GLN A 815 -7.52 39.84 0.58
C GLN A 815 -7.12 40.08 2.03
N PHE A 816 -7.61 39.26 2.95
CA PHE A 816 -7.31 39.39 4.38
C PHE A 816 -5.82 39.21 4.69
N LEU A 817 -5.13 38.30 3.96
CA LEU A 817 -3.69 38.05 4.08
C LEU A 817 -2.84 38.83 3.07
N PHE A 818 -3.42 39.77 2.32
CA PHE A 818 -2.76 40.64 1.36
C PHE A 818 -2.09 39.92 0.18
N GLY A 819 -2.54 38.69 -0.12
CA GLY A 819 -2.01 37.87 -1.20
C GLY A 819 -0.80 37.01 -0.79
N LYS A 820 -0.60 35.94 -1.53
CA LYS A 820 0.61 35.11 -1.43
C LYS A 820 1.79 35.90 -1.96
N GLU A 821 3.00 35.72 -1.40
CA GLU A 821 4.20 36.37 -1.88
C GLU A 821 4.43 36.11 -3.36
N SER A 822 4.77 37.13 -4.11
CA SER A 822 4.94 37.09 -5.55
C SER A 822 6.22 36.35 -5.96
N PRO A 823 6.30 35.85 -7.21
CA PRO A 823 7.52 35.23 -7.73
C PRO A 823 8.72 36.17 -7.62
N LYS A 824 9.83 35.62 -7.21
CA LYS A 824 11.07 36.36 -6.94
C LYS A 824 12.29 35.70 -7.58
N VAL A 825 13.29 36.46 -7.98
CA VAL A 825 14.55 35.96 -8.55
C VAL A 825 15.69 36.71 -7.88
N TYR A 826 16.68 35.99 -7.43
CA TYR A 826 17.93 36.56 -6.92
C TYR A 826 18.95 36.72 -8.06
N ASP A 827 19.79 37.76 -8.00
CA ASP A 827 20.87 37.92 -8.96
C ASP A 827 21.87 36.76 -8.76
N LEU A 828 21.91 35.85 -9.72
CA LEU A 828 22.91 34.78 -9.78
C LEU A 828 24.24 35.42 -10.16
N GLN A 829 25.24 35.41 -9.27
CA GLN A 829 26.64 35.83 -9.56
C GLN A 829 27.40 34.76 -10.30
#